data_ade1d77468aeb7b973af24122a87ab54
#
_entry.id   ade1d77468aeb7b973af24122a87ab54
#
_cell.length_a   1.000
_cell.length_b   1.000
_cell.length_c   1.000
_cell.angle_alpha   90.00
_cell.angle_beta   90.00
_cell.angle_gamma   90.00
#
_symmetry.space_group_name_H-M   'P 1'
#
loop_
_entity.id
_entity.type
_entity.pdbx_description
1 polymer ?
#
loop_
_entity_poly.entity_id
_entity_poly.type
_entity_poly.pdbx_seq_one_letter_code
_entity_poly.pdbx_strand_id
1 'polypeptide(L)'
;MFAKRYFLLAAAAAILAATAHSARAQNNGKEIMALEPAKLVAIVKDPAAGVFEKAKACQRLAVVGGADAIGPLAALLGDPTLNLYARFGLEGIPGPAVDAALRDAAGKLRGRQLVGVIDSIGQRRDAQAIDLLKGRLDNRDAMVVSAAAGALGHIGTPAAAAVLQATLGKRLPDKIWIPAGAAIGDASIAAAERLAASGQKAPALALYDAVANADLPQAVKIAALYGKFRLQPDKAMVLAQLHAADKALFNLGLRMAREMPGAAASAWLAAELPRLPAPRAAGLLLALGDRKERVALPVVLAASKSPSPVLRVAALRVLGQLGGAAALPILLDAALGDGEAVEVAKEGLKTLPGAEVDAQITARLAGADTKAKVTLFEIAGARRTVTAAPLVRAALKDANPAVRAAAMTAMGQLIELKDLEFLIGQALGGATGVEVTAAQDALKIAALRMADRDGCAAKLGAALKGATGANQAYLFDLLVKVSGPKALALVVAAAASPDLDTKEAGTRALGEWVNADAAPALLDAAKTEKDLKYKIRAVRGYIRIARQLQLPDPERLAMFRTAMEVAGRPAEKRLALDILTRIPSLETLGLAIEYLRNPALRGAAADAAVKIATKQLDVAPKAVAAAMQQVVDAGVAGALGSRAKQLVEQGKAASK
;
A
#
# COMPACT_ATOMS: atom_id res chain seq x y z
N MET A 1 29.59 -45.24 24.70
CA MET A 1 28.27 -44.66 24.96
C MET A 1 28.27 -43.51 26.01
N PHE A 2 29.23 -43.42 26.88
CA PHE A 2 29.30 -42.41 27.94
C PHE A 2 29.72 -41.00 27.52
N ALA A 3 30.60 -40.84 26.53
CA ALA A 3 31.10 -39.53 26.09
C ALA A 3 30.02 -38.63 25.40
N LYS A 4 29.06 -39.21 24.69
CA LYS A 4 27.94 -38.45 24.07
C LYS A 4 26.93 -37.87 25.07
N ARG A 5 26.78 -38.52 26.25
CA ARG A 5 25.89 -38.02 27.32
C ARG A 5 26.49 -36.81 28.04
N TYR A 6 27.79 -36.76 28.21
CA TYR A 6 28.47 -35.61 28.84
C TYR A 6 28.48 -34.38 27.95
N PHE A 7 28.60 -34.57 26.61
CA PHE A 7 28.55 -33.45 25.64
C PHE A 7 27.17 -32.85 25.56
N LEU A 8 26.10 -33.64 25.62
CA LEU A 8 24.72 -33.16 25.62
C LEU A 8 24.34 -32.45 26.94
N LEU A 9 24.84 -32.90 28.05
CA LEU A 9 24.66 -32.25 29.35
C LEU A 9 25.44 -30.93 29.45
N ALA A 10 26.65 -30.87 28.92
CA ALA A 10 27.44 -29.63 28.85
C ALA A 10 26.80 -28.58 27.88
N ALA A 11 26.29 -29.03 26.75
CA ALA A 11 25.57 -28.16 25.80
C ALA A 11 24.24 -27.66 26.40
N ALA A 12 23.48 -28.50 27.09
CA ALA A 12 22.26 -28.10 27.78
C ALA A 12 22.52 -27.12 28.94
N ALA A 13 23.61 -27.36 29.74
CA ALA A 13 24.04 -26.44 30.77
C ALA A 13 24.51 -25.09 30.22
N ALA A 14 25.20 -25.07 29.07
CA ALA A 14 25.62 -23.84 28.40
C ALA A 14 24.42 -23.06 27.84
N ILE A 15 23.42 -23.76 27.28
CA ILE A 15 22.17 -23.13 26.79
C ILE A 15 21.34 -22.58 27.98
N LEU A 16 21.24 -23.32 29.08
CA LEU A 16 20.56 -22.87 30.30
C LEU A 16 21.29 -21.68 30.95
N ALA A 17 22.60 -21.65 30.94
CA ALA A 17 23.39 -20.52 31.45
C ALA A 17 23.24 -19.30 30.54
N ALA A 18 23.19 -19.47 29.23
CA ALA A 18 22.97 -18.37 28.26
C ALA A 18 21.55 -17.79 28.37
N THR A 19 20.53 -18.64 28.57
CA THR A 19 19.13 -18.18 28.74
C THR A 19 18.90 -17.48 30.09
N ALA A 20 19.55 -17.98 31.17
CA ALA A 20 19.52 -17.33 32.49
C ALA A 20 20.23 -15.96 32.48
N HIS A 21 21.34 -15.84 31.72
CA HIS A 21 22.03 -14.55 31.53
C HIS A 21 21.17 -13.54 30.75
N SER A 22 20.46 -13.98 29.73
CA SER A 22 19.62 -13.07 28.93
C SER A 22 18.40 -12.57 29.72
N ALA A 23 17.76 -13.42 30.52
CA ALA A 23 16.63 -13.04 31.36
C ALA A 23 17.03 -12.12 32.52
N ARG A 24 18.19 -12.35 33.12
CA ARG A 24 18.76 -11.47 34.17
C ARG A 24 19.18 -10.12 33.60
N ALA A 25 19.70 -10.09 32.37
CA ALA A 25 20.04 -8.88 31.67
C ALA A 25 18.79 -8.03 31.30
N GLN A 26 17.67 -8.66 30.95
CA GLN A 26 16.42 -7.95 30.67
C GLN A 26 15.79 -7.29 31.89
N ASN A 27 15.78 -7.97 33.04
CA ASN A 27 15.27 -7.41 34.27
C ASN A 27 16.19 -6.28 34.78
N ASN A 28 17.51 -6.48 34.74
CA ASN A 28 18.48 -5.44 35.09
C ASN A 28 18.37 -4.23 34.20
N GLY A 29 18.05 -4.41 32.90
CA GLY A 29 17.83 -3.31 31.93
C GLY A 29 16.61 -2.45 32.29
N LYS A 30 15.49 -3.01 32.70
CA LYS A 30 14.29 -2.26 33.15
C LYS A 30 14.57 -1.48 34.45
N GLU A 31 15.28 -2.08 35.37
CA GLU A 31 15.68 -1.45 36.65
C GLU A 31 16.57 -0.23 36.38
N ILE A 32 17.59 -0.36 35.51
CA ILE A 32 18.47 0.77 35.14
C ILE A 32 17.68 1.89 34.46
N MET A 33 16.76 1.56 33.56
CA MET A 33 15.94 2.57 32.88
C MET A 33 14.97 3.32 33.80
N ALA A 34 14.72 2.83 35.00
CA ALA A 34 13.90 3.49 36.02
C ALA A 34 14.71 4.34 37.02
N LEU A 35 16.06 4.32 36.94
CA LEU A 35 16.91 5.06 37.88
C LEU A 35 16.89 6.56 37.66
N GLU A 36 17.09 7.32 38.74
CA GLU A 36 17.33 8.74 38.74
C GLU A 36 18.67 9.12 38.10
N PRO A 37 18.79 10.31 37.47
CA PRO A 37 19.97 10.73 36.72
C PRO A 37 21.30 10.54 37.47
N ALA A 38 21.37 10.89 38.75
CA ALA A 38 22.58 10.77 39.52
C ALA A 38 23.12 9.34 39.65
N LYS A 39 22.20 8.36 39.77
CA LYS A 39 22.55 6.93 39.80
C LYS A 39 23.02 6.40 38.46
N LEU A 40 22.40 6.90 37.36
CA LEU A 40 22.84 6.58 35.99
C LEU A 40 24.24 7.10 35.72
N VAL A 41 24.54 8.31 36.14
CA VAL A 41 25.88 8.91 36.06
C VAL A 41 26.90 8.10 36.86
N ALA A 42 26.52 7.58 38.05
CA ALA A 42 27.37 6.71 38.83
C ALA A 42 27.72 5.41 38.11
N ILE A 43 26.74 4.75 37.46
CA ILE A 43 26.95 3.55 36.61
C ILE A 43 27.91 3.85 35.44
N VAL A 44 27.77 4.99 34.78
CA VAL A 44 28.65 5.38 33.66
C VAL A 44 30.10 5.56 34.13
N LYS A 45 30.29 6.10 35.35
CA LYS A 45 31.62 6.37 35.95
C LYS A 45 32.26 5.10 36.55
N ASP A 46 31.47 4.11 36.93
CA ASP A 46 31.98 2.92 37.64
C ASP A 46 32.84 2.06 36.70
N PRO A 47 34.11 1.85 36.95
CA PRO A 47 34.96 1.00 36.15
C PRO A 47 34.55 -0.51 36.24
N ALA A 48 33.85 -0.90 37.29
CA ALA A 48 33.37 -2.28 37.48
C ALA A 48 32.04 -2.56 36.80
N ALA A 49 31.27 -1.52 36.40
CA ALA A 49 30.00 -1.70 35.72
C ALA A 49 30.21 -2.27 34.31
N GLY A 50 29.38 -3.27 33.94
CA GLY A 50 29.46 -3.94 32.66
C GLY A 50 29.05 -3.08 31.49
N VAL A 51 29.44 -3.50 30.27
CA VAL A 51 29.10 -2.80 29.02
C VAL A 51 27.59 -2.62 28.87
N PHE A 52 26.80 -3.65 29.20
CA PHE A 52 25.33 -3.59 29.11
C PHE A 52 24.74 -2.52 30.04
N GLU A 53 25.20 -2.47 31.28
CA GLU A 53 24.73 -1.52 32.29
C GLU A 53 25.05 -0.09 31.88
N LYS A 54 26.29 0.17 31.44
CA LYS A 54 26.71 1.46 30.91
C LYS A 54 25.91 1.87 29.67
N ALA A 55 25.67 0.94 28.74
CA ALA A 55 24.86 1.21 27.54
C ALA A 55 23.41 1.61 27.89
N LYS A 56 22.78 0.91 28.85
CA LYS A 56 21.45 1.25 29.33
C LYS A 56 21.40 2.58 30.07
N ALA A 57 22.40 2.87 30.89
CA ALA A 57 22.53 4.16 31.56
C ALA A 57 22.68 5.31 30.53
N CYS A 58 23.53 5.16 29.51
CA CYS A 58 23.64 6.13 28.41
C CYS A 58 22.31 6.34 27.68
N GLN A 59 21.58 5.26 27.34
CA GLN A 59 20.27 5.36 26.71
C GLN A 59 19.27 6.16 27.55
N ARG A 60 19.23 5.93 28.84
CA ARG A 60 18.31 6.66 29.73
C ARG A 60 18.74 8.10 29.92
N LEU A 61 20.04 8.38 30.02
CA LEU A 61 20.59 9.73 30.11
C LEU A 61 20.31 10.59 28.89
N ALA A 62 20.07 10.00 27.73
CA ALA A 62 19.58 10.73 26.55
C ALA A 62 18.24 11.46 26.80
N VAL A 63 17.43 10.94 27.74
CA VAL A 63 16.08 11.47 28.04
C VAL A 63 16.08 12.32 29.32
N VAL A 64 16.83 11.88 30.35
CA VAL A 64 16.78 12.49 31.68
C VAL A 64 18.09 13.14 32.11
N GLY A 65 19.15 13.06 31.28
CA GLY A 65 20.48 13.57 31.62
C GLY A 65 20.55 15.08 31.64
N GLY A 66 21.33 15.59 32.57
CA GLY A 66 21.68 17.02 32.70
C GLY A 66 23.16 17.26 32.52
N ALA A 67 23.61 18.45 32.93
CA ALA A 67 25.02 18.89 32.83
C ALA A 67 26.02 17.91 33.48
N ASP A 68 25.63 17.26 34.57
CA ASP A 68 26.46 16.30 35.32
C ASP A 68 26.78 15.02 34.54
N ALA A 69 25.97 14.69 33.53
CA ALA A 69 26.17 13.53 32.70
C ALA A 69 27.17 13.79 31.56
N ILE A 70 27.39 15.02 31.18
CA ILE A 70 28.18 15.40 29.97
C ILE A 70 29.60 14.85 30.07
N GLY A 71 30.33 15.16 31.15
CA GLY A 71 31.71 14.70 31.35
C GLY A 71 31.85 13.17 31.33
N PRO A 72 31.07 12.44 32.13
CA PRO A 72 31.07 11.00 32.14
C PRO A 72 30.76 10.35 30.78
N LEU A 73 29.76 10.86 30.05
CA LEU A 73 29.43 10.38 28.71
C LEU A 73 30.56 10.70 27.71
N ALA A 74 31.13 11.91 27.79
CA ALA A 74 32.22 12.29 26.91
C ALA A 74 33.48 11.42 27.11
N ALA A 75 33.74 10.96 28.31
CA ALA A 75 34.84 10.02 28.58
C ALA A 75 34.71 8.67 27.86
N LEU A 76 33.49 8.27 27.52
CA LEU A 76 33.21 7.02 26.78
C LEU A 76 33.28 7.19 25.26
N LEU A 77 33.46 8.40 24.72
CA LEU A 77 33.49 8.63 23.27
C LEU A 77 34.69 7.94 22.58
N GLY A 78 35.75 7.67 23.30
CA GLY A 78 36.91 6.92 22.81
C GLY A 78 36.75 5.39 22.90
N ASP A 79 35.77 4.89 23.64
CA ASP A 79 35.55 3.46 23.84
C ASP A 79 34.95 2.83 22.56
N PRO A 80 35.56 1.76 22.01
CA PRO A 80 35.09 1.17 20.76
C PRO A 80 33.69 0.52 20.86
N THR A 81 33.26 0.12 22.05
CA THR A 81 31.98 -0.53 22.31
C THR A 81 30.90 0.44 22.75
N LEU A 82 31.26 1.40 23.60
CA LEU A 82 30.33 2.33 24.24
C LEU A 82 30.19 3.67 23.49
N ASN A 83 31.05 3.98 22.52
CA ASN A 83 31.00 5.22 21.76
C ASN A 83 29.60 5.55 21.23
N LEU A 84 28.91 4.59 20.62
CA LEU A 84 27.56 4.76 20.08
C LEU A 84 26.56 5.19 21.16
N TYR A 85 26.59 4.52 22.31
CA TYR A 85 25.67 4.79 23.41
C TYR A 85 25.99 6.13 24.09
N ALA A 86 27.27 6.46 24.22
CA ALA A 86 27.72 7.75 24.77
C ALA A 86 27.26 8.91 23.89
N ARG A 87 27.41 8.80 22.56
CA ARG A 87 26.92 9.79 21.60
C ARG A 87 25.40 9.95 21.69
N PHE A 88 24.66 8.84 21.67
CA PHE A 88 23.22 8.87 21.83
C PHE A 88 22.78 9.57 23.13
N GLY A 89 23.50 9.31 24.23
CA GLY A 89 23.28 9.99 25.51
C GLY A 89 23.52 11.51 25.41
N LEU A 90 24.63 11.91 24.81
CA LEU A 90 25.01 13.34 24.65
C LEU A 90 24.06 14.07 23.69
N GLU A 91 23.67 13.46 22.57
CA GLU A 91 22.79 14.07 21.58
C GLU A 91 21.46 14.54 22.18
N GLY A 92 20.92 13.81 23.15
CA GLY A 92 19.66 14.14 23.84
C GLY A 92 19.78 15.26 24.89
N ILE A 93 20.96 15.51 25.43
CA ILE A 93 21.16 16.54 26.48
C ILE A 93 21.26 17.93 25.83
N PRO A 94 20.41 18.90 26.24
CA PRO A 94 20.45 20.26 25.68
C PRO A 94 21.62 21.06 26.17
N GLY A 95 22.01 22.09 25.39
CA GLY A 95 22.94 23.12 25.81
C GLY A 95 24.34 23.03 25.17
N PRO A 96 25.09 24.14 25.17
CA PRO A 96 26.36 24.29 24.44
C PRO A 96 27.52 23.51 25.06
N ALA A 97 27.40 23.06 26.30
CA ALA A 97 28.45 22.28 26.95
C ALA A 97 28.65 20.90 26.30
N VAL A 98 27.55 20.29 25.77
CA VAL A 98 27.62 19.05 24.99
C VAL A 98 28.35 19.30 23.67
N ASP A 99 28.05 20.39 23.01
CA ASP A 99 28.66 20.76 21.72
C ASP A 99 30.19 20.96 21.91
N ALA A 100 30.59 21.64 22.99
CA ALA A 100 31.98 21.77 23.33
C ALA A 100 32.69 20.44 23.62
N ALA A 101 32.03 19.52 24.34
CA ALA A 101 32.55 18.17 24.62
C ALA A 101 32.74 17.35 23.34
N LEU A 102 31.79 17.43 22.42
CA LEU A 102 31.86 16.74 21.12
C LEU A 102 32.96 17.33 20.23
N ARG A 103 33.15 18.68 20.19
CA ARG A 103 34.27 19.32 19.48
C ARG A 103 35.61 18.92 20.05
N ASP A 104 35.76 18.88 21.38
CA ASP A 104 37.00 18.44 22.05
C ASP A 104 37.32 16.98 21.69
N ALA A 105 36.31 16.10 21.76
CA ALA A 105 36.47 14.71 21.36
C ALA A 105 36.84 14.55 19.88
N ALA A 106 36.21 15.31 18.97
CA ALA A 106 36.53 15.31 17.55
C ALA A 106 37.97 15.78 17.27
N GLY A 107 38.57 16.62 18.15
CA GLY A 107 39.98 17.01 18.09
C GLY A 107 40.94 15.84 18.39
N LYS A 108 40.55 14.93 19.26
CA LYS A 108 41.41 13.87 19.84
C LYS A 108 41.23 12.50 19.17
N LEU A 109 40.02 12.17 18.75
CA LEU A 109 39.64 10.83 18.22
C LEU A 109 40.08 10.65 16.76
N ARG A 110 40.09 9.35 16.32
CA ARG A 110 40.42 8.93 14.97
C ARG A 110 39.50 7.78 14.53
N GLY A 111 39.49 7.45 13.23
CA GLY A 111 38.75 6.33 12.68
C GLY A 111 37.26 6.39 12.96
N ARG A 112 36.68 5.24 13.27
CA ARG A 112 35.20 5.08 13.46
C ARG A 112 34.63 5.94 14.59
N GLN A 113 35.37 6.09 15.69
CA GLN A 113 34.93 6.92 16.82
C GLN A 113 34.86 8.41 16.41
N LEU A 114 35.83 8.90 15.64
CA LEU A 114 35.80 10.23 15.08
C LEU A 114 34.63 10.46 14.14
N VAL A 115 34.38 9.49 13.20
CA VAL A 115 33.22 9.55 12.30
C VAL A 115 31.93 9.71 13.09
N GLY A 116 31.73 8.88 14.10
CA GLY A 116 30.52 8.97 14.92
C GLY A 116 30.37 10.30 15.65
N VAL A 117 31.46 10.83 16.24
CA VAL A 117 31.40 12.12 16.95
C VAL A 117 31.11 13.27 15.97
N ILE A 118 31.65 13.22 14.75
CA ILE A 118 31.35 14.21 13.69
C ILE A 118 29.84 14.13 13.30
N ASP A 119 29.27 12.92 13.19
CA ASP A 119 27.85 12.74 12.94
C ASP A 119 26.99 13.39 14.04
N SER A 120 27.37 13.18 15.33
CA SER A 120 26.68 13.80 16.45
C SER A 120 26.76 15.32 16.45
N ILE A 121 27.89 15.91 16.05
CA ILE A 121 28.06 17.34 15.83
C ILE A 121 27.07 17.84 14.75
N GLY A 122 26.94 17.09 13.65
CA GLY A 122 26.00 17.39 12.57
C GLY A 122 24.55 17.31 13.04
N GLN A 123 24.16 16.27 13.76
CA GLN A 123 22.80 16.11 14.32
C GLN A 123 22.41 17.27 15.24
N ARG A 124 23.34 17.73 16.06
CA ARG A 124 23.16 18.89 16.95
C ARG A 124 23.23 20.22 16.22
N ARG A 125 23.68 20.25 14.96
CA ARG A 125 23.83 21.46 14.12
C ARG A 125 24.74 22.51 14.75
N ASP A 126 25.82 22.06 15.33
CA ASP A 126 26.78 22.95 16.01
C ASP A 126 27.56 23.84 15.02
N ALA A 127 27.09 25.07 14.84
CA ALA A 127 27.71 26.01 13.94
C ALA A 127 29.16 26.44 14.37
N GLN A 128 29.52 26.26 15.63
CA GLN A 128 30.87 26.53 16.10
C GLN A 128 31.88 25.46 15.67
N ALA A 129 31.41 24.31 15.18
CA ALA A 129 32.25 23.22 14.67
C ALA A 129 32.69 23.42 13.21
N ILE A 130 32.23 24.45 12.49
CA ILE A 130 32.47 24.59 11.04
C ILE A 130 33.96 24.56 10.70
N ASP A 131 34.81 25.28 11.41
CA ASP A 131 36.26 25.29 11.14
C ASP A 131 36.95 23.97 11.44
N LEU A 132 36.52 23.28 12.50
CA LEU A 132 36.96 21.92 12.80
C LEU A 132 36.57 20.97 11.67
N LEU A 133 35.31 21.01 11.22
CA LEU A 133 34.79 20.17 10.14
C LEU A 133 35.48 20.46 8.81
N LYS A 134 35.74 21.73 8.50
CA LYS A 134 36.54 22.16 7.34
C LYS A 134 37.91 21.47 7.34
N GLY A 135 38.62 21.46 8.49
CA GLY A 135 39.89 20.77 8.61
C GLY A 135 39.78 19.22 8.42
N ARG A 136 38.58 18.62 8.70
CA ARG A 136 38.38 17.20 8.50
C ARG A 136 38.08 16.82 7.04
N LEU A 137 37.72 17.75 6.18
CA LEU A 137 37.59 17.51 4.74
C LEU A 137 38.91 17.24 4.03
N ASP A 138 40.05 17.62 4.61
CA ASP A 138 41.39 17.29 4.12
C ASP A 138 41.95 15.97 4.72
N ASN A 139 41.09 15.15 5.38
CA ASN A 139 41.48 13.88 5.98
C ASN A 139 41.86 12.83 4.91
N ARG A 140 42.76 11.90 5.26
CA ARG A 140 43.14 10.77 4.41
C ARG A 140 42.16 9.59 4.44
N ASP A 141 41.17 9.63 5.33
CA ASP A 141 40.12 8.64 5.47
C ASP A 141 38.83 9.22 4.85
N ALA A 142 38.36 8.58 3.76
CA ALA A 142 37.16 9.01 3.05
C ALA A 142 35.88 8.96 3.93
N MET A 143 35.85 8.08 4.94
CA MET A 143 34.70 8.02 5.88
C MET A 143 34.66 9.30 6.76
N VAL A 144 35.81 9.77 7.19
CA VAL A 144 35.90 11.03 7.97
C VAL A 144 35.51 12.23 7.10
N VAL A 145 35.93 12.24 5.84
CA VAL A 145 35.56 13.30 4.86
C VAL A 145 34.06 13.29 4.63
N SER A 146 33.46 12.11 4.41
CA SER A 146 32.02 11.97 4.21
C SER A 146 31.22 12.42 5.42
N ALA A 147 31.63 12.04 6.62
CA ALA A 147 30.99 12.46 7.86
C ALA A 147 31.10 13.98 8.08
N ALA A 148 32.28 14.57 7.80
CA ALA A 148 32.48 16.03 7.92
C ALA A 148 31.59 16.80 6.93
N ALA A 149 31.50 16.34 5.70
CA ALA A 149 30.60 16.92 4.71
C ALA A 149 29.10 16.75 5.16
N GLY A 150 28.71 15.59 5.61
CA GLY A 150 27.36 15.34 6.16
C GLY A 150 27.02 16.28 7.31
N ALA A 151 27.94 16.45 8.27
CA ALA A 151 27.77 17.36 9.39
C ALA A 151 27.59 18.82 8.94
N LEU A 152 28.40 19.29 7.97
CA LEU A 152 28.23 20.63 7.37
C LEU A 152 26.87 20.76 6.66
N GLY A 153 26.42 19.71 5.96
CA GLY A 153 25.09 19.66 5.35
C GLY A 153 23.94 19.75 6.37
N HIS A 154 24.10 19.10 7.52
CA HIS A 154 23.14 19.18 8.63
C HIS A 154 23.16 20.55 9.32
N ILE A 155 24.31 21.18 9.48
CA ILE A 155 24.43 22.56 9.99
C ILE A 155 23.70 23.53 9.06
N GLY A 156 23.95 23.48 7.75
CA GLY A 156 23.20 24.16 6.70
C GLY A 156 23.17 25.68 6.80
N THR A 157 24.16 26.28 7.45
CA THR A 157 24.37 27.76 7.49
C THR A 157 25.09 28.24 6.22
N PRO A 158 25.05 29.56 5.88
CA PRO A 158 25.84 30.10 4.77
C PRO A 158 27.34 29.81 4.88
N ALA A 159 27.88 29.83 6.08
CA ALA A 159 29.30 29.51 6.33
C ALA A 159 29.61 28.04 6.04
N ALA A 160 28.75 27.09 6.47
CA ALA A 160 28.89 25.68 6.16
C ALA A 160 28.74 25.40 4.65
N ALA A 161 27.79 26.06 4.00
CA ALA A 161 27.60 25.97 2.54
C ALA A 161 28.82 26.49 1.77
N ALA A 162 29.43 27.57 2.18
CA ALA A 162 30.64 28.09 1.56
C ALA A 162 31.81 27.09 1.65
N VAL A 163 31.95 26.38 2.78
CA VAL A 163 32.96 25.31 2.93
C VAL A 163 32.69 24.16 1.97
N LEU A 164 31.43 23.70 1.87
CA LEU A 164 31.05 22.63 0.93
C LEU A 164 31.27 23.04 -0.52
N GLN A 165 30.88 24.27 -0.89
CA GLN A 165 31.09 24.82 -2.24
C GLN A 165 32.57 24.87 -2.60
N ALA A 166 33.40 25.34 -1.70
CA ALA A 166 34.88 25.40 -1.89
C ALA A 166 35.48 23.97 -2.06
N THR A 167 34.94 22.98 -1.33
CA THR A 167 35.36 21.57 -1.43
C THR A 167 34.99 20.96 -2.79
N LEU A 168 33.79 21.23 -3.30
CA LEU A 168 33.38 20.82 -4.65
C LEU A 168 34.28 21.43 -5.74
N GLY A 169 34.63 22.68 -5.62
CA GLY A 169 35.49 23.37 -6.59
C GLY A 169 36.97 22.96 -6.55
N LYS A 170 37.48 22.52 -5.39
CA LYS A 170 38.88 22.08 -5.21
C LYS A 170 39.14 20.68 -5.73
N ARG A 171 38.14 19.80 -5.76
CA ARG A 171 38.27 18.38 -6.02
C ARG A 171 39.40 17.69 -5.24
N LEU A 172 39.04 16.82 -4.33
CA LEU A 172 39.98 16.04 -3.51
C LEU A 172 40.72 15.00 -4.35
N PRO A 173 41.83 14.39 -3.89
CA PRO A 173 42.51 13.30 -4.55
C PRO A 173 41.54 12.13 -4.81
N ASP A 174 41.71 11.42 -5.94
CA ASP A 174 40.79 10.36 -6.40
C ASP A 174 40.49 9.28 -5.36
N LYS A 175 41.50 8.84 -4.59
CA LYS A 175 41.31 7.88 -3.50
C LYS A 175 40.36 8.32 -2.40
N ILE A 176 40.08 9.61 -2.31
CA ILE A 176 39.11 10.21 -1.40
C ILE A 176 37.84 10.61 -2.14
N TRP A 177 37.98 11.23 -3.34
CA TRP A 177 36.88 11.72 -4.13
C TRP A 177 35.93 10.59 -4.59
N ILE A 178 36.50 9.46 -5.10
CA ILE A 178 35.68 8.34 -5.57
C ILE A 178 34.75 7.80 -4.49
N PRO A 179 35.19 7.47 -3.25
CA PRO A 179 34.29 7.01 -2.18
C PRO A 179 33.47 8.12 -1.48
N ALA A 180 33.95 9.37 -1.41
CA ALA A 180 33.32 10.43 -0.63
C ALA A 180 32.56 11.48 -1.47
N GLY A 181 32.80 11.55 -2.79
CA GLY A 181 32.26 12.61 -3.64
C GLY A 181 30.73 12.66 -3.64
N ALA A 182 30.08 11.49 -3.73
CA ALA A 182 28.62 11.43 -3.64
C ALA A 182 28.09 12.00 -2.31
N ALA A 183 28.72 11.64 -1.18
CA ALA A 183 28.34 12.13 0.14
C ALA A 183 28.56 13.65 0.28
N ILE A 184 29.61 14.20 -0.33
CA ILE A 184 29.86 15.66 -0.38
C ILE A 184 28.73 16.34 -1.19
N GLY A 185 28.36 15.75 -2.33
CA GLY A 185 27.26 16.26 -3.16
C GLY A 185 25.91 16.23 -2.44
N ASP A 186 25.58 15.13 -1.82
CA ASP A 186 24.33 14.96 -1.06
C ASP A 186 24.26 15.92 0.14
N ALA A 187 25.37 16.09 0.88
CA ALA A 187 25.48 17.03 1.96
C ALA A 187 25.30 18.49 1.48
N SER A 188 25.83 18.80 0.29
CA SER A 188 25.67 20.12 -0.32
C SER A 188 24.22 20.39 -0.73
N ILE A 189 23.54 19.38 -1.27
CA ILE A 189 22.09 19.48 -1.57
C ILE A 189 21.28 19.69 -0.28
N ALA A 190 21.58 18.93 0.79
CA ALA A 190 20.90 19.09 2.07
C ALA A 190 21.12 20.48 2.68
N ALA A 191 22.33 21.03 2.57
CA ALA A 191 22.60 22.40 2.97
C ALA A 191 21.83 23.44 2.14
N ALA A 192 21.77 23.23 0.81
CA ALA A 192 21.02 24.11 -0.09
C ALA A 192 19.51 24.10 0.23
N GLU A 193 18.94 22.94 0.52
CA GLU A 193 17.52 22.80 0.93
C GLU A 193 17.24 23.55 2.24
N ARG A 194 18.14 23.47 3.22
CA ARG A 194 18.00 24.20 4.49
C ARG A 194 18.11 25.72 4.30
N LEU A 195 19.04 26.16 3.48
CA LEU A 195 19.18 27.59 3.13
C LEU A 195 17.90 28.07 2.41
N ALA A 196 17.39 27.31 1.49
CA ALA A 196 16.15 27.63 0.80
C ALA A 196 14.95 27.71 1.77
N ALA A 197 14.82 26.75 2.68
CA ALA A 197 13.79 26.74 3.70
C ALA A 197 13.87 27.93 4.68
N SER A 198 15.09 28.45 4.94
CA SER A 198 15.29 29.64 5.72
C SER A 198 15.26 30.98 4.93
N GLY A 199 14.81 30.92 3.66
CA GLY A 199 14.68 32.10 2.80
C GLY A 199 15.97 32.58 2.14
N GLN A 200 17.08 31.90 2.36
CA GLN A 200 18.40 32.27 1.84
C GLN A 200 18.62 31.71 0.43
N LYS A 201 17.91 32.25 -0.56
CA LYS A 201 17.89 31.74 -1.93
C LYS A 201 19.23 31.78 -2.65
N ALA A 202 19.96 32.91 -2.55
CA ALA A 202 21.18 33.09 -3.31
C ALA A 202 22.28 32.05 -2.96
N PRO A 203 22.64 31.83 -1.69
CA PRO A 203 23.60 30.77 -1.34
C PRO A 203 23.07 29.34 -1.65
N ALA A 204 21.78 29.12 -1.57
CA ALA A 204 21.19 27.82 -1.96
C ALA A 204 21.39 27.55 -3.46
N LEU A 205 21.09 28.54 -4.32
CA LEU A 205 21.28 28.43 -5.77
C LEU A 205 22.75 28.22 -6.14
N ALA A 206 23.65 28.98 -5.51
CA ALA A 206 25.10 28.85 -5.73
C ALA A 206 25.59 27.42 -5.38
N LEU A 207 25.07 26.84 -4.32
CA LEU A 207 25.44 25.49 -3.91
C LEU A 207 24.87 24.40 -4.85
N TYR A 208 23.62 24.52 -5.31
CA TYR A 208 23.08 23.66 -6.35
C TYR A 208 23.91 23.73 -7.64
N ASP A 209 24.32 24.92 -8.08
CA ASP A 209 25.19 25.13 -9.24
C ASP A 209 26.53 24.44 -9.07
N ALA A 210 27.15 24.58 -7.89
CA ALA A 210 28.41 23.93 -7.59
C ALA A 210 28.30 22.39 -7.70
N VAL A 211 27.22 21.79 -7.18
CA VAL A 211 26.98 20.35 -7.28
C VAL A 211 26.73 19.92 -8.73
N ALA A 212 25.91 20.66 -9.48
CA ALA A 212 25.58 20.33 -10.86
C ALA A 212 26.81 20.35 -11.78
N ASN A 213 27.80 21.24 -11.50
CA ASN A 213 29.01 21.39 -12.30
C ASN A 213 30.21 20.55 -11.81
N ALA A 214 30.15 19.96 -10.62
CA ALA A 214 31.22 19.13 -10.10
C ALA A 214 31.28 17.76 -10.79
N ASP A 215 32.47 17.10 -10.72
CA ASP A 215 32.64 15.73 -11.21
C ASP A 215 32.05 14.72 -10.20
N LEU A 216 30.73 14.60 -10.23
CA LEU A 216 29.93 13.79 -9.31
C LEU A 216 29.07 12.78 -10.07
N PRO A 217 28.57 11.71 -9.40
CA PRO A 217 27.62 10.80 -10.00
C PRO A 217 26.40 11.55 -10.57
N GLN A 218 25.93 11.09 -11.73
CA GLN A 218 24.84 11.74 -12.46
C GLN A 218 23.57 11.92 -11.63
N ALA A 219 23.25 10.95 -10.78
CA ALA A 219 22.08 11.03 -9.91
C ALA A 219 22.13 12.26 -8.97
N VAL A 220 23.31 12.55 -8.41
CA VAL A 220 23.52 13.71 -7.53
C VAL A 220 23.38 15.03 -8.31
N LYS A 221 23.92 15.08 -9.54
CA LYS A 221 23.77 16.26 -10.43
C LYS A 221 22.32 16.51 -10.79
N ILE A 222 21.57 15.44 -11.11
CA ILE A 222 20.13 15.52 -11.41
C ILE A 222 19.34 16.04 -10.21
N ALA A 223 19.67 15.57 -9.00
CA ALA A 223 19.03 16.06 -7.78
C ALA A 223 19.30 17.55 -7.55
N ALA A 224 20.52 18.01 -7.77
CA ALA A 224 20.87 19.42 -7.67
C ALA A 224 20.15 20.29 -8.71
N LEU A 225 20.13 19.88 -9.97
CA LEU A 225 19.40 20.56 -11.04
C LEU A 225 17.90 20.66 -10.73
N TYR A 226 17.32 19.60 -10.19
CA TYR A 226 15.92 19.61 -9.81
C TYR A 226 15.67 20.51 -8.58
N GLY A 227 16.54 20.46 -7.57
CA GLY A 227 16.47 21.35 -6.42
C GLY A 227 16.55 22.82 -6.82
N LYS A 228 17.47 23.16 -7.72
CA LYS A 228 17.60 24.51 -8.30
C LYS A 228 16.30 24.92 -9.02
N PHE A 229 15.76 24.06 -9.87
CA PHE A 229 14.51 24.31 -10.59
C PHE A 229 13.33 24.56 -9.65
N ARG A 230 13.18 23.75 -8.60
CA ARG A 230 12.13 23.97 -7.61
C ARG A 230 12.22 25.29 -6.87
N LEU A 231 13.44 25.74 -6.60
CA LEU A 231 13.69 27.01 -5.93
C LEU A 231 13.51 28.22 -6.85
N GLN A 232 13.89 28.06 -8.11
CA GLN A 232 13.79 29.09 -9.15
C GLN A 232 13.49 28.44 -10.50
N PRO A 233 12.19 28.22 -10.81
CA PRO A 233 11.80 27.70 -12.11
C PRO A 233 12.28 28.60 -13.26
N ASP A 234 13.03 28.02 -14.21
CA ASP A 234 13.57 28.74 -15.34
C ASP A 234 13.37 27.99 -16.66
N LYS A 235 12.92 28.73 -17.71
CA LYS A 235 12.68 28.19 -19.04
C LYS A 235 13.94 27.62 -19.68
N ALA A 236 15.05 28.34 -19.61
CA ALA A 236 16.30 27.91 -20.23
C ALA A 236 16.79 26.59 -19.65
N MET A 237 16.62 26.41 -18.34
CA MET A 237 16.96 25.17 -17.66
C MET A 237 16.11 23.99 -18.17
N VAL A 238 14.79 24.16 -18.31
CA VAL A 238 13.90 23.13 -18.86
C VAL A 238 14.30 22.75 -20.28
N LEU A 239 14.53 23.75 -21.13
CA LEU A 239 14.92 23.52 -22.53
C LEU A 239 16.28 22.79 -22.62
N ALA A 240 17.28 23.19 -21.82
CA ALA A 240 18.56 22.51 -21.78
C ALA A 240 18.42 21.01 -21.48
N GLN A 241 17.54 20.64 -20.55
CA GLN A 241 17.32 19.22 -20.20
C GLN A 241 16.50 18.50 -21.29
N LEU A 242 15.51 19.13 -21.90
CA LEU A 242 14.74 18.55 -23.01
C LEU A 242 15.60 18.24 -24.24
N HIS A 243 16.67 19.02 -24.48
CA HIS A 243 17.60 18.80 -25.57
C HIS A 243 18.85 17.99 -25.19
N ALA A 244 19.03 17.65 -23.89
CA ALA A 244 20.15 16.84 -23.46
C ALA A 244 20.18 15.49 -24.17
N ALA A 245 21.35 15.06 -24.65
CA ALA A 245 21.52 13.77 -25.29
C ALA A 245 21.22 12.61 -24.32
N ASP A 246 21.60 12.79 -23.07
CA ASP A 246 21.40 11.83 -22.00
C ASP A 246 19.92 11.64 -21.66
N LYS A 247 19.50 10.36 -21.55
CA LYS A 247 18.10 10.00 -21.28
C LYS A 247 17.62 10.42 -19.89
N ALA A 248 18.49 10.38 -18.88
CA ALA A 248 18.10 10.74 -17.52
C ALA A 248 17.90 12.26 -17.39
N LEU A 249 18.74 13.06 -18.05
CA LEU A 249 18.57 14.51 -18.13
C LEU A 249 17.32 14.89 -18.96
N PHE A 250 17.07 14.21 -20.07
CA PHE A 250 15.81 14.39 -20.82
C PHE A 250 14.58 14.10 -19.96
N ASN A 251 14.58 13.00 -19.18
CA ASN A 251 13.49 12.67 -18.26
C ASN A 251 13.33 13.74 -17.16
N LEU A 252 14.43 14.29 -16.68
CA LEU A 252 14.38 15.45 -15.78
C LEU A 252 13.70 16.66 -16.45
N GLY A 253 14.03 16.92 -17.71
CA GLY A 253 13.38 17.97 -18.51
C GLY A 253 11.88 17.77 -18.63
N LEU A 254 11.41 16.53 -18.87
CA LEU A 254 9.99 16.20 -18.87
C LEU A 254 9.32 16.40 -17.51
N ARG A 255 10.00 16.07 -16.41
CA ARG A 255 9.51 16.35 -15.07
C ARG A 255 9.38 17.84 -14.82
N MET A 256 10.41 18.60 -15.11
CA MET A 256 10.40 20.07 -15.00
C MET A 256 9.31 20.70 -15.88
N ALA A 257 9.10 20.18 -17.10
CA ALA A 257 8.06 20.66 -18.00
C ALA A 257 6.65 20.47 -17.40
N ARG A 258 6.40 19.37 -16.70
CA ARG A 258 5.12 19.15 -15.99
C ARG A 258 4.91 20.14 -14.86
N GLU A 259 5.96 20.41 -14.10
CA GLU A 259 5.93 21.22 -12.88
C GLU A 259 6.16 22.72 -13.13
N MET A 260 6.57 23.11 -14.34
CA MET A 260 6.81 24.51 -14.69
C MET A 260 5.54 25.37 -14.47
N PRO A 261 5.58 26.39 -13.62
CA PRO A 261 4.38 27.15 -13.29
C PRO A 261 3.89 28.04 -14.42
N GLY A 262 2.57 28.28 -14.45
CA GLY A 262 1.91 29.25 -15.33
C GLY A 262 1.53 28.71 -16.71
N ALA A 263 0.37 29.16 -17.22
CA ALA A 263 -0.19 28.75 -18.51
C ALA A 263 0.72 29.11 -19.71
N ALA A 264 1.50 30.21 -19.61
CA ALA A 264 2.46 30.58 -20.62
C ALA A 264 3.53 29.49 -20.85
N ALA A 265 3.79 28.64 -19.84
CA ALA A 265 4.75 27.55 -19.99
C ALA A 265 4.27 26.53 -21.03
N SER A 266 2.99 26.16 -21.06
CA SER A 266 2.46 25.22 -22.03
C SER A 266 2.57 25.74 -23.46
N ALA A 267 2.48 27.04 -23.68
CA ALA A 267 2.61 27.62 -25.01
C ALA A 267 4.02 27.46 -25.58
N TRP A 268 5.08 27.81 -24.81
CA TRP A 268 6.45 27.66 -25.31
C TRP A 268 6.92 26.20 -25.30
N LEU A 269 6.41 25.35 -24.39
CA LEU A 269 6.65 23.88 -24.43
C LEU A 269 6.05 23.27 -25.69
N ALA A 270 4.83 23.69 -26.07
CA ALA A 270 4.18 23.27 -27.29
C ALA A 270 4.98 23.69 -28.56
N ALA A 271 5.53 24.91 -28.56
CA ALA A 271 6.38 25.39 -29.65
C ALA A 271 7.73 24.63 -29.77
N GLU A 272 8.13 23.87 -28.73
CA GLU A 272 9.33 23.06 -28.75
C GLU A 272 9.15 21.69 -29.42
N LEU A 273 7.91 21.17 -29.49
CA LEU A 273 7.63 19.82 -30.02
C LEU A 273 8.23 19.56 -31.41
N PRO A 274 8.11 20.50 -32.44
CA PRO A 274 8.67 20.24 -33.74
C PRO A 274 10.21 20.16 -33.79
N ARG A 275 10.88 20.64 -32.74
CA ARG A 275 12.35 20.67 -32.64
C ARG A 275 12.94 19.40 -32.09
N LEU A 276 12.09 18.52 -31.53
CA LEU A 276 12.50 17.27 -30.91
C LEU A 276 12.30 16.08 -31.85
N PRO A 277 13.15 15.05 -31.81
CA PRO A 277 12.89 13.79 -32.46
C PRO A 277 11.56 13.18 -31.99
N ALA A 278 10.84 12.49 -32.86
CA ALA A 278 9.47 12.00 -32.61
C ALA A 278 9.29 11.25 -31.27
N PRO A 279 10.19 10.37 -30.81
CA PRO A 279 10.04 9.71 -29.50
C PRO A 279 10.13 10.69 -28.32
N ARG A 280 10.96 11.73 -28.44
CA ARG A 280 11.09 12.77 -27.40
C ARG A 280 9.94 13.76 -27.44
N ALA A 281 9.50 14.12 -28.63
CA ALA A 281 8.30 14.94 -28.85
C ALA A 281 7.06 14.25 -28.25
N ALA A 282 6.92 12.93 -28.41
CA ALA A 282 5.86 12.17 -27.78
C ALA A 282 5.90 12.25 -26.23
N GLY A 283 7.08 12.15 -25.63
CA GLY A 283 7.27 12.35 -24.19
C GLY A 283 6.86 13.74 -23.71
N LEU A 284 7.26 14.79 -24.45
CA LEU A 284 6.88 16.17 -24.12
C LEU A 284 5.38 16.41 -24.33
N LEU A 285 4.79 15.79 -25.35
CA LEU A 285 3.36 15.89 -25.62
C LEU A 285 2.53 15.30 -24.46
N LEU A 286 2.96 14.14 -23.92
CA LEU A 286 2.34 13.58 -22.73
C LEU A 286 2.50 14.48 -21.50
N ALA A 287 3.67 15.10 -21.33
CA ALA A 287 3.88 16.06 -20.25
C ALA A 287 2.94 17.30 -20.38
N LEU A 288 2.66 17.75 -21.59
CA LEU A 288 1.67 18.80 -21.85
C LEU A 288 0.23 18.35 -21.54
N GLY A 289 -0.10 17.08 -21.81
CA GLY A 289 -1.38 16.48 -21.42
C GLY A 289 -1.58 16.48 -19.91
N ASP A 290 -0.54 16.11 -19.14
CA ASP A 290 -0.55 16.10 -17.68
C ASP A 290 -0.79 17.49 -17.07
N ARG A 291 -0.40 18.55 -17.76
CA ARG A 291 -0.65 19.95 -17.35
C ARG A 291 -2.12 20.38 -17.49
N LYS A 292 -2.92 19.68 -18.29
CA LYS A 292 -4.35 19.92 -18.53
C LYS A 292 -4.68 21.33 -19.09
N GLU A 293 -3.72 21.99 -19.69
CA GLU A 293 -3.89 23.35 -20.22
C GLU A 293 -4.24 23.32 -21.72
N ARG A 294 -5.42 23.87 -22.07
CA ARG A 294 -5.96 23.80 -23.42
C ARG A 294 -5.16 24.60 -24.46
N VAL A 295 -4.26 25.48 -24.04
CA VAL A 295 -3.37 26.23 -24.93
C VAL A 295 -2.51 25.32 -25.81
N ALA A 296 -2.24 24.08 -25.37
CA ALA A 296 -1.51 23.09 -26.15
C ALA A 296 -2.37 22.37 -27.22
N LEU A 297 -3.70 22.54 -27.25
CA LEU A 297 -4.59 21.77 -28.10
C LEU A 297 -4.27 21.87 -29.60
N PRO A 298 -3.94 23.05 -30.21
CA PRO A 298 -3.60 23.13 -31.60
C PRO A 298 -2.42 22.25 -32.03
N VAL A 299 -1.37 22.20 -31.24
CA VAL A 299 -0.19 21.38 -31.53
C VAL A 299 -0.47 19.89 -31.31
N VAL A 300 -1.34 19.53 -30.37
CA VAL A 300 -1.79 18.15 -30.15
C VAL A 300 -2.62 17.68 -31.35
N LEU A 301 -3.53 18.51 -31.86
CA LEU A 301 -4.30 18.24 -33.08
C LEU A 301 -3.38 18.05 -34.29
N ALA A 302 -2.33 18.86 -34.45
CA ALA A 302 -1.33 18.67 -35.47
C ALA A 302 -0.55 17.35 -35.33
N ALA A 303 -0.13 17.02 -34.10
CA ALA A 303 0.62 15.81 -33.81
C ALA A 303 -0.20 14.52 -34.02
N SER A 304 -1.54 14.57 -33.92
CA SER A 304 -2.41 13.42 -34.22
C SER A 304 -2.37 13.00 -35.71
N LYS A 305 -1.90 13.87 -36.59
CA LYS A 305 -1.71 13.62 -38.03
C LYS A 305 -0.26 13.27 -38.38
N SER A 306 0.61 13.12 -37.39
CA SER A 306 2.03 12.81 -37.60
C SER A 306 2.21 11.48 -38.36
N PRO A 307 3.17 11.37 -39.28
CA PRO A 307 3.55 10.11 -39.88
C PRO A 307 4.16 9.14 -38.85
N SER A 308 4.73 9.66 -37.77
CA SER A 308 5.29 8.84 -36.66
C SER A 308 4.19 8.20 -35.81
N PRO A 309 4.07 6.86 -35.76
CA PRO A 309 3.08 6.18 -34.95
C PRO A 309 3.17 6.55 -33.46
N VAL A 310 4.38 6.64 -32.91
CA VAL A 310 4.63 6.96 -31.50
C VAL A 310 4.07 8.35 -31.13
N LEU A 311 4.32 9.34 -31.99
CA LEU A 311 3.81 10.70 -31.77
C LEU A 311 2.29 10.76 -31.95
N ARG A 312 1.75 10.06 -32.97
CA ARG A 312 0.30 9.99 -33.21
C ARG A 312 -0.45 9.35 -32.03
N VAL A 313 0.05 8.23 -31.49
CA VAL A 313 -0.54 7.56 -30.32
C VAL A 313 -0.50 8.45 -29.08
N ALA A 314 0.63 9.14 -28.83
CA ALA A 314 0.73 10.11 -27.73
C ALA A 314 -0.28 11.26 -27.89
N ALA A 315 -0.45 11.78 -29.11
CA ALA A 315 -1.41 12.83 -29.40
C ALA A 315 -2.86 12.39 -29.14
N LEU A 316 -3.25 11.19 -29.57
CA LEU A 316 -4.59 10.65 -29.33
C LEU A 316 -4.88 10.49 -27.82
N ARG A 317 -3.88 10.07 -27.04
CA ARG A 317 -4.01 9.98 -25.57
C ARG A 317 -4.26 11.36 -24.94
N VAL A 318 -3.51 12.36 -25.37
CA VAL A 318 -3.67 13.74 -24.87
C VAL A 318 -4.99 14.35 -25.35
N LEU A 319 -5.42 14.06 -26.57
CA LEU A 319 -6.74 14.48 -27.08
C LEU A 319 -7.89 13.93 -26.25
N GLY A 320 -7.79 12.67 -25.78
CA GLY A 320 -8.77 12.08 -24.87
C GLY A 320 -8.88 12.82 -23.53
N GLN A 321 -7.80 13.50 -23.10
CA GLN A 321 -7.77 14.26 -21.84
C GLN A 321 -8.20 15.72 -22.00
N LEU A 322 -7.78 16.37 -23.09
CA LEU A 322 -7.89 17.83 -23.25
C LEU A 322 -8.89 18.27 -24.32
N GLY A 323 -9.23 17.38 -25.25
CA GLY A 323 -9.65 17.78 -26.57
C GLY A 323 -11.05 18.37 -26.74
N GLY A 324 -12.04 18.00 -25.91
CA GLY A 324 -13.43 18.44 -26.13
C GLY A 324 -13.95 18.11 -27.54
N ALA A 325 -14.88 18.91 -28.06
CA ALA A 325 -15.52 18.70 -29.36
C ALA A 325 -14.54 18.62 -30.56
N ALA A 326 -13.44 19.36 -30.52
CA ALA A 326 -12.44 19.38 -31.60
C ALA A 326 -11.65 18.05 -31.73
N ALA A 327 -11.49 17.30 -30.65
CA ALA A 327 -10.81 16.02 -30.67
C ALA A 327 -11.70 14.87 -31.15
N LEU A 328 -13.01 15.04 -31.06
CA LEU A 328 -13.97 13.95 -31.26
C LEU A 328 -13.90 13.30 -32.64
N PRO A 329 -13.88 14.04 -33.79
CA PRO A 329 -13.75 13.42 -35.09
C PRO A 329 -12.47 12.58 -35.23
N ILE A 330 -11.35 13.11 -34.72
CA ILE A 330 -10.02 12.44 -34.80
C ILE A 330 -10.01 11.16 -33.99
N LEU A 331 -10.56 11.19 -32.75
CA LEU A 331 -10.63 10.02 -31.89
C LEU A 331 -11.61 8.98 -32.47
N LEU A 332 -12.75 9.39 -33.05
CA LEU A 332 -13.67 8.47 -33.69
C LEU A 332 -13.03 7.79 -34.90
N ASP A 333 -12.37 8.54 -35.77
CA ASP A 333 -11.72 7.99 -36.96
C ASP A 333 -10.58 7.03 -36.56
N ALA A 334 -9.78 7.37 -35.51
CA ALA A 334 -8.73 6.49 -34.99
C ALA A 334 -9.30 5.24 -34.35
N ALA A 335 -10.41 5.31 -33.59
CA ALA A 335 -11.08 4.17 -32.97
C ALA A 335 -11.68 3.20 -33.98
N LEU A 336 -12.08 3.68 -35.15
CA LEU A 336 -12.61 2.89 -36.25
C LEU A 336 -11.53 2.39 -37.22
N GLY A 337 -10.29 2.87 -37.08
CA GLY A 337 -9.12 2.49 -37.85
C GLY A 337 -8.55 1.11 -37.47
N ASP A 338 -7.21 1.00 -37.61
CA ASP A 338 -6.44 -0.21 -37.32
C ASP A 338 -5.18 0.10 -36.51
N GLY A 339 -4.65 -0.92 -35.83
CA GLY A 339 -3.38 -0.84 -35.13
C GLY A 339 -3.48 -0.29 -33.71
N GLU A 340 -2.32 0.09 -33.15
CA GLU A 340 -2.17 0.49 -31.74
C GLU A 340 -2.99 1.73 -31.35
N ALA A 341 -3.29 2.59 -32.31
CA ALA A 341 -4.07 3.82 -32.09
C ALA A 341 -5.53 3.55 -31.66
N VAL A 342 -6.10 2.41 -32.06
CA VAL A 342 -7.51 2.06 -31.84
C VAL A 342 -7.86 2.06 -30.34
N GLU A 343 -7.13 1.29 -29.53
CA GLU A 343 -7.44 1.19 -28.10
C GLU A 343 -7.20 2.51 -27.37
N VAL A 344 -6.18 3.27 -27.74
CA VAL A 344 -5.92 4.59 -27.15
C VAL A 344 -7.05 5.57 -27.48
N ALA A 345 -7.56 5.54 -28.71
CA ALA A 345 -8.68 6.39 -29.13
C ALA A 345 -10.00 5.99 -28.44
N LYS A 346 -10.27 4.68 -28.31
CA LYS A 346 -11.43 4.18 -27.54
C LYS A 346 -11.40 4.65 -26.08
N GLU A 347 -10.25 4.51 -25.41
CA GLU A 347 -10.11 4.99 -24.03
C GLU A 347 -10.31 6.52 -23.93
N GLY A 348 -9.77 7.27 -24.87
CA GLY A 348 -10.00 8.71 -24.97
C GLY A 348 -11.49 9.04 -25.11
N LEU A 349 -12.19 8.34 -25.99
CA LEU A 349 -13.63 8.53 -26.21
C LEU A 349 -14.49 8.16 -25.02
N LYS A 350 -14.12 7.11 -24.26
CA LYS A 350 -14.83 6.69 -23.04
C LYS A 350 -14.87 7.77 -21.98
N THR A 351 -13.83 8.60 -21.90
CA THR A 351 -13.65 9.60 -20.85
C THR A 351 -13.85 11.06 -21.32
N LEU A 352 -13.90 11.29 -22.62
CA LEU A 352 -14.05 12.64 -23.20
C LEU A 352 -15.35 13.30 -22.74
N PRO A 353 -15.33 14.47 -22.06
CA PRO A 353 -16.53 15.09 -21.55
C PRO A 353 -17.32 15.80 -22.65
N GLY A 354 -18.65 15.89 -22.47
CA GLY A 354 -19.54 16.68 -23.30
C GLY A 354 -20.72 15.89 -23.90
N ALA A 355 -21.91 16.45 -23.84
CA ALA A 355 -23.12 15.85 -24.41
C ALA A 355 -23.06 15.75 -25.95
N GLU A 356 -22.33 16.62 -26.60
CA GLU A 356 -22.06 16.58 -28.05
C GLU A 356 -21.29 15.32 -28.47
N VAL A 357 -20.46 14.75 -27.57
CA VAL A 357 -19.77 13.49 -27.82
C VAL A 357 -20.78 12.35 -27.95
N ASP A 358 -21.72 12.26 -27.01
CA ASP A 358 -22.77 11.25 -27.01
C ASP A 358 -23.70 11.39 -28.21
N ALA A 359 -24.05 12.60 -28.61
CA ALA A 359 -24.85 12.86 -29.79
C ALA A 359 -24.14 12.41 -31.10
N GLN A 360 -22.84 12.67 -31.23
CA GLN A 360 -22.08 12.25 -32.42
C GLN A 360 -21.84 10.74 -32.48
N ILE A 361 -21.59 10.09 -31.32
CA ILE A 361 -21.50 8.62 -31.26
C ILE A 361 -22.83 8.01 -31.72
N THR A 362 -23.96 8.53 -31.26
CA THR A 362 -25.31 8.09 -31.65
C THR A 362 -25.54 8.29 -33.12
N ALA A 363 -25.17 9.46 -33.67
CA ALA A 363 -25.33 9.77 -35.10
C ALA A 363 -24.47 8.83 -35.97
N ARG A 364 -23.24 8.53 -35.57
CA ARG A 364 -22.36 7.60 -36.32
C ARG A 364 -22.86 6.15 -36.31
N LEU A 365 -23.58 5.73 -35.27
CA LEU A 365 -24.18 4.39 -35.21
C LEU A 365 -25.21 4.15 -36.31
N ALA A 366 -25.96 5.16 -36.73
CA ALA A 366 -27.05 5.01 -37.68
C ALA A 366 -26.60 4.53 -39.08
N GLY A 367 -25.38 4.85 -39.52
CA GLY A 367 -24.84 4.45 -40.82
C GLY A 367 -23.60 3.54 -40.72
N ALA A 368 -23.30 3.00 -39.55
CA ALA A 368 -22.07 2.26 -39.31
C ALA A 368 -22.07 0.86 -39.95
N ASP A 369 -20.93 0.45 -40.51
CA ASP A 369 -20.68 -0.93 -40.87
C ASP A 369 -20.53 -1.84 -39.64
N THR A 370 -20.35 -3.14 -39.85
CA THR A 370 -20.25 -4.13 -38.78
C THR A 370 -19.14 -3.83 -37.74
N LYS A 371 -17.93 -3.47 -38.23
CA LYS A 371 -16.77 -3.18 -37.36
C LYS A 371 -17.03 -1.92 -36.55
N ALA A 372 -17.53 -0.89 -37.20
CA ALA A 372 -17.84 0.39 -36.57
C ALA A 372 -18.97 0.24 -35.53
N LYS A 373 -20.05 -0.52 -35.83
CA LYS A 373 -21.11 -0.81 -34.86
C LYS A 373 -20.57 -1.43 -33.59
N VAL A 374 -19.72 -2.49 -33.67
CA VAL A 374 -19.14 -3.17 -32.52
C VAL A 374 -18.34 -2.17 -31.65
N THR A 375 -17.46 -1.38 -32.26
CA THR A 375 -16.65 -0.38 -31.57
C THR A 375 -17.50 0.72 -30.93
N LEU A 376 -18.47 1.26 -31.66
CA LEU A 376 -19.33 2.33 -31.17
C LEU A 376 -20.28 1.88 -30.07
N PHE A 377 -20.76 0.64 -30.08
CA PHE A 377 -21.54 0.07 -28.96
C PHE A 377 -20.70 -0.08 -27.70
N GLU A 378 -19.44 -0.54 -27.83
CA GLU A 378 -18.51 -0.59 -26.71
C GLU A 378 -18.31 0.79 -26.07
N ILE A 379 -18.07 1.81 -26.89
CA ILE A 379 -17.87 3.19 -26.43
C ILE A 379 -19.16 3.75 -25.83
N ALA A 380 -20.30 3.60 -26.50
CA ALA A 380 -21.60 4.10 -26.03
C ALA A 380 -21.99 3.46 -24.70
N GLY A 381 -21.75 2.15 -24.53
CA GLY A 381 -21.97 1.45 -23.27
C GLY A 381 -21.10 2.01 -22.15
N ALA A 382 -19.78 2.08 -22.35
CA ALA A 382 -18.83 2.57 -21.34
C ALA A 382 -19.11 4.02 -20.91
N ARG A 383 -19.53 4.87 -21.85
CA ARG A 383 -19.94 6.27 -21.60
C ARG A 383 -21.33 6.38 -20.99
N ARG A 384 -22.13 5.33 -21.06
CA ARG A 384 -23.56 5.36 -20.74
C ARG A 384 -24.35 6.36 -21.59
N THR A 385 -24.12 6.34 -22.89
CA THR A 385 -24.79 7.20 -23.87
C THR A 385 -26.25 6.79 -24.01
N VAL A 386 -27.13 7.26 -23.15
CA VAL A 386 -28.54 6.87 -23.07
C VAL A 386 -29.27 7.10 -24.40
N THR A 387 -28.90 8.14 -25.15
CA THR A 387 -29.44 8.45 -26.47
C THR A 387 -29.22 7.35 -27.52
N ALA A 388 -28.21 6.48 -27.32
CA ALA A 388 -27.93 5.34 -28.19
C ALA A 388 -28.81 4.12 -27.88
N ALA A 389 -29.53 4.07 -26.75
CA ALA A 389 -30.27 2.90 -26.30
C ALA A 389 -31.29 2.36 -27.35
N PRO A 390 -32.06 3.17 -28.10
CA PRO A 390 -32.93 2.63 -29.14
C PRO A 390 -32.17 1.90 -30.26
N LEU A 391 -31.02 2.42 -30.70
CA LEU A 391 -30.17 1.79 -31.72
C LEU A 391 -29.53 0.52 -31.23
N VAL A 392 -29.04 0.50 -29.95
CA VAL A 392 -28.52 -0.69 -29.30
C VAL A 392 -29.58 -1.77 -29.21
N ARG A 393 -30.82 -1.42 -28.82
CA ARG A 393 -31.96 -2.37 -28.75
C ARG A 393 -32.30 -2.95 -30.14
N ALA A 394 -32.32 -2.13 -31.20
CA ALA A 394 -32.54 -2.59 -32.55
C ALA A 394 -31.44 -3.57 -33.01
N ALA A 395 -30.20 -3.31 -32.66
CA ALA A 395 -29.04 -4.13 -33.02
C ALA A 395 -28.99 -5.51 -32.34
N LEU A 396 -29.81 -5.78 -31.34
CA LEU A 396 -29.97 -7.14 -30.77
C LEU A 396 -30.58 -8.12 -31.78
N LYS A 397 -31.14 -7.64 -32.89
CA LYS A 397 -31.69 -8.43 -34.01
C LYS A 397 -30.78 -8.35 -35.26
N ASP A 398 -29.58 -7.79 -35.16
CA ASP A 398 -28.66 -7.69 -36.33
C ASP A 398 -28.29 -9.10 -36.82
N ALA A 399 -28.14 -9.24 -38.13
CA ALA A 399 -27.75 -10.54 -38.72
C ALA A 399 -26.37 -10.99 -38.24
N ASN A 400 -25.47 -10.07 -37.94
CA ASN A 400 -24.12 -10.39 -37.50
C ASN A 400 -24.07 -10.69 -35.98
N PRO A 401 -23.58 -11.87 -35.55
CA PRO A 401 -23.53 -12.25 -34.14
C PRO A 401 -22.60 -11.37 -33.30
N ALA A 402 -21.51 -10.81 -33.88
CA ALA A 402 -20.60 -9.90 -33.16
C ALA A 402 -21.30 -8.56 -32.84
N VAL A 403 -22.15 -8.07 -33.74
CA VAL A 403 -22.97 -6.87 -33.51
C VAL A 403 -24.00 -7.14 -32.42
N ARG A 404 -24.68 -8.29 -32.43
CA ARG A 404 -25.63 -8.66 -31.37
C ARG A 404 -24.97 -8.76 -29.99
N ALA A 405 -23.80 -9.39 -29.94
CA ALA A 405 -23.04 -9.52 -28.67
C ALA A 405 -22.59 -8.16 -28.12
N ALA A 406 -22.05 -7.29 -28.97
CA ALA A 406 -21.65 -5.94 -28.58
C ALA A 406 -22.85 -5.08 -28.13
N ALA A 407 -23.97 -5.18 -28.84
CA ALA A 407 -25.22 -4.53 -28.46
C ALA A 407 -25.75 -5.02 -27.12
N MET A 408 -25.69 -6.33 -26.84
CA MET A 408 -26.10 -6.89 -25.55
C MET A 408 -25.25 -6.38 -24.40
N THR A 409 -23.92 -6.37 -24.57
CA THR A 409 -22.99 -5.80 -23.58
C THR A 409 -23.28 -4.33 -23.31
N ALA A 410 -23.46 -3.53 -24.37
CA ALA A 410 -23.81 -2.11 -24.25
C ALA A 410 -25.16 -1.93 -23.53
N MET A 411 -26.15 -2.77 -23.84
CA MET A 411 -27.47 -2.73 -23.18
C MET A 411 -27.33 -2.89 -21.66
N GLY A 412 -26.50 -3.83 -21.19
CA GLY A 412 -26.23 -4.01 -19.74
C GLY A 412 -25.68 -2.76 -19.06
N GLN A 413 -24.93 -1.94 -19.78
CA GLN A 413 -24.36 -0.69 -19.28
C GLN A 413 -25.31 0.52 -19.40
N LEU A 414 -26.21 0.51 -20.36
CA LEU A 414 -27.11 1.64 -20.69
C LEU A 414 -28.47 1.56 -20.02
N ILE A 415 -29.02 0.36 -19.82
CA ILE A 415 -30.40 0.17 -19.43
C ILE A 415 -30.70 0.81 -18.06
N GLU A 416 -31.88 1.43 -17.97
CA GLU A 416 -32.38 2.00 -16.73
C GLU A 416 -33.33 1.02 -16.01
N LEU A 417 -33.58 1.27 -14.72
CA LEU A 417 -34.43 0.41 -13.89
C LEU A 417 -35.83 0.19 -14.50
N LYS A 418 -36.41 1.24 -15.11
CA LYS A 418 -37.75 1.14 -15.74
C LYS A 418 -37.83 0.07 -16.82
N ASP A 419 -36.71 -0.15 -17.54
CA ASP A 419 -36.61 -1.08 -18.68
C ASP A 419 -35.92 -2.41 -18.31
N LEU A 420 -35.54 -2.65 -17.06
CA LEU A 420 -34.76 -3.81 -16.63
C LEU A 420 -35.46 -5.13 -16.95
N GLU A 421 -36.79 -5.16 -16.96
CA GLU A 421 -37.60 -6.33 -17.34
C GLU A 421 -37.31 -6.85 -18.74
N PHE A 422 -37.00 -5.94 -19.68
CA PHE A 422 -36.58 -6.34 -21.03
C PHE A 422 -35.32 -7.20 -20.96
N LEU A 423 -34.31 -6.78 -20.20
CA LEU A 423 -33.05 -7.50 -20.11
C LEU A 423 -33.20 -8.83 -19.31
N ILE A 424 -34.06 -8.83 -18.30
CA ILE A 424 -34.44 -10.05 -17.59
C ILE A 424 -35.07 -11.06 -18.57
N GLY A 425 -36.01 -10.62 -19.44
CA GLY A 425 -36.59 -11.46 -20.45
C GLY A 425 -35.58 -12.06 -21.43
N GLN A 426 -34.58 -11.26 -21.87
CA GLN A 426 -33.49 -11.75 -22.72
C GLN A 426 -32.62 -12.78 -22.01
N ALA A 427 -32.29 -12.58 -20.74
CA ALA A 427 -31.45 -13.49 -19.95
C ALA A 427 -32.12 -14.81 -19.60
N LEU A 428 -33.46 -14.84 -19.53
CA LEU A 428 -34.25 -16.02 -19.18
C LEU A 428 -34.94 -16.68 -20.38
N GLY A 429 -35.02 -15.97 -21.50
CA GLY A 429 -35.92 -16.28 -22.63
C GLY A 429 -35.35 -17.24 -23.66
N GLY A 430 -35.03 -18.47 -23.28
CA GLY A 430 -34.97 -19.60 -24.22
C GLY A 430 -33.95 -19.56 -25.38
N ALA A 431 -33.16 -18.52 -25.56
CA ALA A 431 -31.99 -18.53 -26.43
C ALA A 431 -30.96 -19.54 -25.90
N THR A 432 -30.26 -20.24 -26.80
CA THR A 432 -29.25 -21.24 -26.39
C THR A 432 -27.85 -20.80 -26.72
N GLY A 433 -26.86 -21.24 -25.93
CA GLY A 433 -25.45 -21.03 -26.21
C GLY A 433 -24.93 -19.63 -25.80
N VAL A 434 -24.04 -19.03 -26.62
CA VAL A 434 -23.31 -17.82 -26.31
C VAL A 434 -24.21 -16.60 -26.07
N GLU A 435 -25.39 -16.55 -26.70
CA GLU A 435 -26.31 -15.41 -26.57
C GLU A 435 -26.96 -15.32 -25.18
N VAL A 436 -27.31 -16.49 -24.59
CA VAL A 436 -27.82 -16.52 -23.19
C VAL A 436 -26.78 -16.04 -22.19
N THR A 437 -25.54 -16.50 -22.32
CA THR A 437 -24.45 -16.09 -21.46
C THR A 437 -24.23 -14.57 -21.56
N ALA A 438 -24.22 -14.01 -22.78
CA ALA A 438 -24.06 -12.58 -22.98
C ALA A 438 -25.22 -11.76 -22.36
N ALA A 439 -26.47 -12.25 -22.47
CA ALA A 439 -27.64 -11.61 -21.86
C ALA A 439 -27.62 -11.70 -20.32
N GLN A 440 -27.16 -12.81 -19.77
CA GLN A 440 -26.99 -12.99 -18.32
C GLN A 440 -25.88 -12.08 -17.79
N ASP A 441 -24.75 -11.97 -18.47
CA ASP A 441 -23.68 -11.04 -18.10
C ASP A 441 -24.14 -9.58 -18.18
N ALA A 442 -24.90 -9.23 -19.21
CA ALA A 442 -25.48 -7.90 -19.37
C ALA A 442 -26.46 -7.59 -18.22
N LEU A 443 -27.34 -8.52 -17.87
CA LEU A 443 -28.28 -8.36 -16.75
C LEU A 443 -27.55 -8.23 -15.42
N LYS A 444 -26.50 -8.99 -15.21
CA LYS A 444 -25.64 -8.89 -14.01
C LYS A 444 -24.99 -7.52 -13.93
N ILE A 445 -24.41 -6.99 -15.02
CA ILE A 445 -23.82 -5.64 -15.07
C ILE A 445 -24.89 -4.59 -14.74
N ALA A 446 -26.07 -4.69 -15.36
CA ALA A 446 -27.17 -3.78 -15.12
C ALA A 446 -27.63 -3.81 -13.65
N ALA A 447 -27.91 -4.99 -13.11
CA ALA A 447 -28.43 -5.19 -11.75
C ALA A 447 -27.47 -4.63 -10.68
N LEU A 448 -26.17 -4.92 -10.82
CA LEU A 448 -25.15 -4.42 -9.87
C LEU A 448 -24.92 -2.91 -9.93
N ARG A 449 -25.24 -2.30 -11.06
CA ARG A 449 -25.08 -0.86 -11.29
C ARG A 449 -26.27 -0.03 -10.77
N MET A 450 -27.45 -0.64 -10.63
CA MET A 450 -28.66 0.09 -10.22
C MET A 450 -28.49 0.69 -8.82
N ALA A 451 -28.71 2.02 -8.71
CA ALA A 451 -28.69 2.71 -7.43
C ALA A 451 -29.88 2.30 -6.54
N ASP A 452 -31.05 2.15 -7.16
CA ASP A 452 -32.24 1.62 -6.49
C ASP A 452 -32.18 0.08 -6.46
N ARG A 453 -31.55 -0.44 -5.41
CA ARG A 453 -31.39 -1.89 -5.19
C ARG A 453 -32.70 -2.59 -4.92
N ASP A 454 -33.59 -1.95 -4.17
CA ASP A 454 -34.89 -2.54 -3.83
C ASP A 454 -35.82 -2.60 -5.04
N GLY A 455 -35.84 -1.56 -5.89
CA GLY A 455 -36.52 -1.59 -7.18
C GLY A 455 -35.97 -2.67 -8.11
N CYS A 456 -34.66 -2.82 -8.17
CA CYS A 456 -34.00 -3.90 -8.92
C CYS A 456 -34.39 -5.28 -8.38
N ALA A 457 -34.32 -5.50 -7.08
CA ALA A 457 -34.72 -6.74 -6.42
C ALA A 457 -36.18 -7.06 -6.65
N ALA A 458 -37.08 -6.05 -6.65
CA ALA A 458 -38.49 -6.26 -6.93
C ALA A 458 -38.74 -6.80 -8.34
N LYS A 459 -38.02 -6.27 -9.36
CA LYS A 459 -38.12 -6.76 -10.74
C LYS A 459 -37.56 -8.17 -10.92
N LEU A 460 -36.41 -8.47 -10.30
CA LEU A 460 -35.85 -9.84 -10.27
C LEU A 460 -36.79 -10.81 -9.54
N GLY A 461 -37.38 -10.38 -8.42
CA GLY A 461 -38.34 -11.16 -7.66
C GLY A 461 -39.64 -11.44 -8.41
N ALA A 462 -40.12 -10.51 -9.24
CA ALA A 462 -41.26 -10.75 -10.13
C ALA A 462 -40.95 -11.84 -11.16
N ALA A 463 -39.75 -11.87 -11.71
CA ALA A 463 -39.28 -12.87 -12.67
C ALA A 463 -39.14 -14.28 -12.03
N LEU A 464 -38.87 -14.37 -10.72
CA LEU A 464 -38.77 -15.64 -10.01
C LEU A 464 -40.09 -16.45 -10.03
N LYS A 465 -41.25 -15.78 -10.14
CA LYS A 465 -42.57 -16.46 -10.12
C LYS A 465 -42.76 -17.45 -11.27
N GLY A 466 -42.07 -17.29 -12.38
CA GLY A 466 -42.15 -18.19 -13.55
C GLY A 466 -40.85 -18.91 -13.86
N ALA A 467 -39.79 -18.66 -13.07
CA ALA A 467 -38.47 -19.24 -13.32
C ALA A 467 -38.32 -20.59 -12.62
N THR A 468 -37.70 -21.56 -13.30
CA THR A 468 -37.40 -22.89 -12.78
C THR A 468 -35.95 -23.28 -13.12
N GLY A 469 -35.39 -24.26 -12.41
CA GLY A 469 -34.07 -24.83 -12.71
C GLY A 469 -32.96 -23.78 -12.73
N ALA A 470 -32.19 -23.77 -13.82
CA ALA A 470 -31.01 -22.88 -13.95
C ALA A 470 -31.38 -21.40 -13.92
N ASN A 471 -32.53 -21.02 -14.49
CA ASN A 471 -32.98 -19.63 -14.49
C ASN A 471 -33.32 -19.13 -13.07
N GLN A 472 -33.95 -19.98 -12.28
CA GLN A 472 -34.28 -19.70 -10.89
C GLN A 472 -32.98 -19.53 -10.06
N ALA A 473 -32.03 -20.46 -10.23
CA ALA A 473 -30.73 -20.40 -9.56
C ALA A 473 -29.95 -19.11 -9.92
N TYR A 474 -29.96 -18.75 -11.19
CA TYR A 474 -29.30 -17.49 -11.67
C TYR A 474 -29.94 -16.24 -11.05
N LEU A 475 -31.29 -16.17 -11.00
CA LEU A 475 -31.96 -15.01 -10.37
C LEU A 475 -31.66 -14.90 -8.88
N PHE A 476 -31.57 -16.01 -8.15
CA PHE A 476 -31.16 -16.01 -6.75
C PHE A 476 -29.72 -15.57 -6.58
N ASP A 477 -28.79 -16.00 -7.45
CA ASP A 477 -27.41 -15.51 -7.44
C ASP A 477 -27.34 -14.00 -7.66
N LEU A 478 -28.16 -13.45 -8.56
CA LEU A 478 -28.27 -11.99 -8.74
C LEU A 478 -28.84 -11.29 -7.52
N LEU A 479 -29.89 -11.81 -6.88
CA LEU A 479 -30.47 -11.22 -5.66
C LEU A 479 -29.46 -11.16 -4.53
N VAL A 480 -28.65 -12.22 -4.36
CA VAL A 480 -27.53 -12.23 -3.38
C VAL A 480 -26.54 -11.11 -3.66
N LYS A 481 -26.18 -10.89 -4.93
CA LYS A 481 -25.22 -9.87 -5.34
C LYS A 481 -25.77 -8.44 -5.28
N VAL A 482 -27.03 -8.26 -5.67
CA VAL A 482 -27.75 -6.97 -5.52
C VAL A 482 -27.86 -6.61 -4.06
N SER A 483 -28.15 -7.60 -3.19
CA SER A 483 -28.29 -7.43 -1.75
C SER A 483 -29.36 -6.37 -1.36
N GLY A 484 -29.42 -6.01 -0.11
CA GLY A 484 -30.40 -5.05 0.41
C GLY A 484 -31.68 -5.72 0.97
N PRO A 485 -32.52 -4.93 1.68
CA PRO A 485 -33.64 -5.47 2.46
C PRO A 485 -34.66 -6.24 1.61
N LYS A 486 -35.01 -5.71 0.44
CA LYS A 486 -35.98 -6.35 -0.45
C LYS A 486 -35.49 -7.66 -1.01
N ALA A 487 -34.22 -7.70 -1.45
CA ALA A 487 -33.59 -8.91 -1.97
C ALA A 487 -33.50 -9.99 -0.88
N LEU A 488 -33.08 -9.61 0.34
CA LEU A 488 -33.02 -10.53 1.49
C LEU A 488 -34.40 -11.10 1.82
N ALA A 489 -35.44 -10.28 1.87
CA ALA A 489 -36.80 -10.72 2.14
C ALA A 489 -37.30 -11.75 1.11
N LEU A 490 -36.97 -11.57 -0.18
CA LEU A 490 -37.30 -12.54 -1.24
C LEU A 490 -36.57 -13.87 -1.06
N VAL A 491 -35.29 -13.82 -0.71
CA VAL A 491 -34.48 -15.02 -0.49
C VAL A 491 -34.92 -15.77 0.77
N VAL A 492 -35.26 -15.06 1.85
CA VAL A 492 -35.81 -15.65 3.10
C VAL A 492 -37.16 -16.32 2.84
N ALA A 493 -38.05 -15.64 2.10
CA ALA A 493 -39.34 -16.22 1.74
C ALA A 493 -39.17 -17.52 0.89
N ALA A 494 -38.22 -17.50 -0.04
CA ALA A 494 -37.92 -18.71 -0.85
C ALA A 494 -37.30 -19.83 0.00
N ALA A 495 -36.46 -19.52 0.96
CA ALA A 495 -35.88 -20.51 1.88
C ALA A 495 -36.92 -21.19 2.78
N ALA A 496 -38.07 -20.52 3.02
CA ALA A 496 -39.21 -21.05 3.76
C ALA A 496 -40.31 -21.65 2.85
N SER A 497 -40.09 -21.74 1.53
CA SER A 497 -41.08 -22.23 0.57
C SER A 497 -41.47 -23.67 0.83
N PRO A 498 -42.75 -24.03 0.66
CA PRO A 498 -43.20 -25.44 0.63
C PRO A 498 -42.74 -26.17 -0.63
N ASP A 499 -42.48 -25.45 -1.74
CA ASP A 499 -41.92 -26.02 -2.96
C ASP A 499 -40.44 -26.33 -2.76
N LEU A 500 -40.06 -27.60 -2.95
CA LEU A 500 -38.71 -28.09 -2.62
C LEU A 500 -37.63 -27.50 -3.50
N ASP A 501 -37.88 -27.23 -4.77
CA ASP A 501 -36.89 -26.62 -5.68
C ASP A 501 -36.63 -25.17 -5.32
N THR A 502 -37.69 -24.43 -5.03
CA THR A 502 -37.58 -23.05 -4.55
C THR A 502 -36.88 -22.98 -3.18
N LYS A 503 -37.21 -23.89 -2.26
CA LYS A 503 -36.55 -23.98 -0.95
C LYS A 503 -35.06 -24.33 -1.09
N GLU A 504 -34.72 -25.24 -1.98
CA GLU A 504 -33.33 -25.61 -2.26
C GLU A 504 -32.51 -24.39 -2.74
N ALA A 505 -33.04 -23.66 -3.73
CA ALA A 505 -32.40 -22.49 -4.30
C ALA A 505 -32.33 -21.33 -3.27
N GLY A 506 -33.43 -21.06 -2.55
CA GLY A 506 -33.55 -20.04 -1.53
C GLY A 506 -32.59 -20.26 -0.35
N THR A 507 -32.53 -21.49 0.19
CA THR A 507 -31.62 -21.82 1.31
C THR A 507 -30.16 -21.77 0.88
N ARG A 508 -29.81 -22.07 -0.37
CA ARG A 508 -28.46 -21.90 -0.91
C ARG A 508 -28.12 -20.44 -0.99
N ALA A 509 -28.96 -19.61 -1.59
CA ALA A 509 -28.78 -18.16 -1.70
C ALA A 509 -28.64 -17.48 -0.34
N LEU A 510 -29.46 -17.87 0.64
CA LEU A 510 -29.39 -17.36 2.01
C LEU A 510 -28.04 -17.72 2.68
N GLY A 511 -27.57 -18.96 2.49
CA GLY A 511 -26.26 -19.41 2.99
C GLY A 511 -25.07 -18.71 2.38
N GLU A 512 -25.21 -18.18 1.17
CA GLU A 512 -24.17 -17.46 0.42
C GLU A 512 -24.30 -15.92 0.50
N TRP A 513 -25.22 -15.40 1.30
CA TRP A 513 -25.49 -13.97 1.40
C TRP A 513 -24.23 -13.13 1.69
N VAL A 514 -24.09 -11.98 1.01
CA VAL A 514 -22.81 -11.23 0.93
C VAL A 514 -22.46 -10.39 2.15
N ASN A 515 -23.42 -10.12 3.04
CA ASN A 515 -23.19 -9.30 4.24
C ASN A 515 -23.84 -9.92 5.49
N ALA A 516 -23.75 -9.22 6.63
CA ALA A 516 -24.25 -9.73 7.91
C ALA A 516 -25.77 -9.68 8.07
N ASP A 517 -26.51 -8.99 7.19
CA ASP A 517 -27.96 -8.80 7.30
C ASP A 517 -28.74 -10.12 7.31
N ALA A 518 -28.17 -11.18 6.71
CA ALA A 518 -28.79 -12.50 6.71
C ALA A 518 -28.59 -13.29 8.03
N ALA A 519 -27.76 -12.83 8.96
CA ALA A 519 -27.47 -13.57 10.19
C ALA A 519 -28.72 -13.90 11.02
N PRO A 520 -29.69 -12.98 11.24
CA PRO A 520 -30.93 -13.29 11.95
C PRO A 520 -31.75 -14.39 11.26
N ALA A 521 -31.92 -14.31 9.94
CA ALA A 521 -32.70 -15.30 9.18
C ALA A 521 -32.01 -16.66 9.15
N LEU A 522 -30.70 -16.70 9.02
CA LEU A 522 -29.91 -17.94 9.10
C LEU A 522 -30.02 -18.58 10.49
N LEU A 523 -29.99 -17.77 11.55
CA LEU A 523 -30.14 -18.25 12.92
C LEU A 523 -31.53 -18.81 13.17
N ASP A 524 -32.55 -18.12 12.70
CA ASP A 524 -33.95 -18.59 12.80
C ASP A 524 -34.10 -19.93 12.06
N ALA A 525 -33.64 -20.03 10.82
CA ALA A 525 -33.63 -21.28 10.06
C ALA A 525 -32.82 -22.39 10.77
N ALA A 526 -31.69 -22.08 11.39
CA ALA A 526 -30.89 -23.03 12.16
C ALA A 526 -31.62 -23.59 13.38
N LYS A 527 -32.53 -22.81 13.98
CA LYS A 527 -33.35 -23.23 15.14
C LYS A 527 -34.63 -23.97 14.75
N THR A 528 -35.32 -23.51 13.70
CA THR A 528 -36.68 -23.93 13.37
C THR A 528 -36.76 -25.03 12.31
N GLU A 529 -35.74 -25.12 11.43
CA GLU A 529 -35.73 -26.07 10.32
C GLU A 529 -35.64 -27.53 10.81
N LYS A 530 -36.57 -28.35 10.33
CA LYS A 530 -36.65 -29.77 10.68
C LYS A 530 -35.82 -30.68 9.77
N ASP A 531 -35.69 -30.30 8.50
CA ASP A 531 -34.84 -31.03 7.56
C ASP A 531 -33.36 -30.75 7.87
N LEU A 532 -32.64 -31.83 8.15
CA LEU A 532 -31.23 -31.77 8.55
C LEU A 532 -30.35 -31.12 7.48
N LYS A 533 -30.65 -31.31 6.20
CA LYS A 533 -29.90 -30.73 5.06
C LYS A 533 -29.94 -29.18 5.13
N TYR A 534 -31.12 -28.61 5.26
CA TYR A 534 -31.35 -27.19 5.27
C TYR A 534 -30.89 -26.56 6.59
N LYS A 535 -31.08 -27.25 7.72
CA LYS A 535 -30.57 -26.87 9.01
C LYS A 535 -29.03 -26.72 9.00
N ILE A 536 -28.32 -27.72 8.45
CA ILE A 536 -26.87 -27.69 8.30
C ILE A 536 -26.43 -26.49 7.44
N ARG A 537 -27.14 -26.24 6.34
CA ARG A 537 -26.85 -25.13 5.44
C ARG A 537 -27.00 -23.78 6.16
N ALA A 538 -28.07 -23.60 6.93
CA ALA A 538 -28.31 -22.39 7.70
C ALA A 538 -27.20 -22.18 8.76
N VAL A 539 -26.85 -23.20 9.55
CA VAL A 539 -25.77 -23.15 10.54
C VAL A 539 -24.44 -22.79 9.87
N ARG A 540 -24.12 -23.40 8.73
CA ARG A 540 -22.86 -23.09 8.01
C ARG A 540 -22.84 -21.69 7.43
N GLY A 541 -23.97 -21.20 6.92
CA GLY A 541 -24.13 -19.81 6.47
C GLY A 541 -23.91 -18.82 7.61
N TYR A 542 -24.49 -19.07 8.78
CA TYR A 542 -24.30 -18.26 9.97
C TYR A 542 -22.83 -18.24 10.44
N ILE A 543 -22.19 -19.40 10.51
CA ILE A 543 -20.76 -19.52 10.85
C ILE A 543 -19.89 -18.82 9.80
N ARG A 544 -20.23 -18.91 8.50
CA ARG A 544 -19.50 -18.24 7.42
C ARG A 544 -19.49 -16.73 7.62
N ILE A 545 -20.61 -16.11 7.97
CA ILE A 545 -20.70 -14.67 8.27
C ILE A 545 -19.69 -14.33 9.36
N ALA A 546 -19.72 -15.03 10.49
CA ALA A 546 -18.81 -14.77 11.62
C ALA A 546 -17.32 -14.99 11.27
N ARG A 547 -17.01 -15.92 10.36
CA ARG A 547 -15.63 -16.23 9.96
C ARG A 547 -15.07 -15.31 8.90
N GLN A 548 -15.86 -14.89 7.92
CA GLN A 548 -15.39 -14.28 6.68
C GLN A 548 -15.66 -12.78 6.58
N LEU A 549 -16.72 -12.29 7.21
CA LEU A 549 -17.08 -10.88 7.11
C LEU A 549 -16.38 -10.05 8.19
N GLN A 550 -16.24 -8.76 7.93
CA GLN A 550 -15.73 -7.82 8.93
C GLN A 550 -16.86 -7.47 9.91
N LEU A 551 -16.70 -7.90 11.15
CA LEU A 551 -17.63 -7.68 12.24
C LEU A 551 -16.86 -7.17 13.46
N PRO A 552 -17.50 -6.38 14.36
CA PRO A 552 -16.94 -6.06 15.68
C PRO A 552 -16.67 -7.34 16.48
N ASP A 553 -15.56 -7.36 17.22
CA ASP A 553 -15.13 -8.54 18.00
C ASP A 553 -16.21 -9.05 18.98
N PRO A 554 -16.94 -8.17 19.73
CA PRO A 554 -18.01 -8.62 20.61
C PRO A 554 -19.15 -9.34 19.87
N GLU A 555 -19.53 -8.81 18.70
CA GLU A 555 -20.58 -9.40 17.86
C GLU A 555 -20.15 -10.77 17.34
N ARG A 556 -18.90 -10.85 16.81
CA ARG A 556 -18.30 -12.09 16.34
C ARG A 556 -18.24 -13.15 17.43
N LEU A 557 -17.89 -12.76 18.66
CA LEU A 557 -17.84 -13.66 19.82
C LEU A 557 -19.24 -14.14 20.21
N ALA A 558 -20.24 -13.26 20.19
CA ALA A 558 -21.64 -13.63 20.41
C ALA A 558 -22.12 -14.65 19.36
N MET A 559 -21.79 -14.41 18.08
CA MET A 559 -22.09 -15.35 17.00
C MET A 559 -21.40 -16.70 17.19
N PHE A 560 -20.16 -16.74 17.69
CA PHE A 560 -19.50 -18.01 18.04
C PHE A 560 -20.29 -18.80 19.08
N ARG A 561 -20.65 -18.15 20.19
CA ARG A 561 -21.42 -18.80 21.28
C ARG A 561 -22.72 -19.38 20.75
N THR A 562 -23.48 -18.56 20.02
CA THR A 562 -24.75 -18.98 19.40
C THR A 562 -24.55 -20.13 18.40
N ALA A 563 -23.49 -20.07 17.57
CA ALA A 563 -23.18 -21.15 16.63
C ALA A 563 -22.89 -22.49 17.34
N MET A 564 -22.18 -22.46 18.48
CA MET A 564 -21.88 -23.64 19.29
C MET A 564 -23.15 -24.25 19.92
N GLU A 565 -24.16 -23.42 20.24
CA GLU A 565 -25.45 -23.88 20.77
C GLU A 565 -26.31 -24.54 19.70
N VAL A 566 -26.48 -23.87 18.52
CA VAL A 566 -27.38 -24.34 17.49
C VAL A 566 -26.80 -25.46 16.61
N ALA A 567 -25.48 -25.60 16.58
CA ALA A 567 -24.81 -26.66 15.82
C ALA A 567 -25.01 -28.02 16.50
N GLY A 568 -25.81 -28.86 15.87
CA GLY A 568 -26.11 -30.21 16.38
C GLY A 568 -24.99 -31.24 16.13
N ARG A 569 -24.07 -30.98 15.18
CA ARG A 569 -23.05 -31.95 14.77
C ARG A 569 -21.64 -31.46 15.05
N PRO A 570 -20.69 -32.37 15.36
CA PRO A 570 -19.29 -31.98 15.57
C PRO A 570 -18.66 -31.27 14.38
N ALA A 571 -19.08 -31.55 13.16
CA ALA A 571 -18.55 -30.93 11.93
C ALA A 571 -18.75 -29.41 11.92
N GLU A 572 -19.97 -28.94 12.23
CA GLU A 572 -20.29 -27.51 12.28
C GLU A 572 -19.66 -26.83 13.51
N LYS A 573 -19.59 -27.53 14.67
CA LYS A 573 -18.89 -27.03 15.87
C LYS A 573 -17.40 -26.82 15.63
N ARG A 574 -16.75 -27.72 14.86
CA ARG A 574 -15.35 -27.55 14.43
C ARG A 574 -15.17 -26.29 13.56
N LEU A 575 -16.10 -26.02 12.64
CA LEU A 575 -16.08 -24.81 11.85
C LEU A 575 -16.28 -23.54 12.70
N ALA A 576 -17.14 -23.61 13.72
CA ALA A 576 -17.37 -22.49 14.63
C ALA A 576 -16.12 -22.15 15.46
N LEU A 577 -15.34 -23.13 15.92
CA LEU A 577 -14.10 -22.89 16.65
C LEU A 577 -13.07 -22.02 15.88
N ASP A 578 -13.08 -22.06 14.54
CA ASP A 578 -12.23 -21.17 13.73
C ASP A 578 -12.60 -19.68 13.87
N ILE A 579 -13.82 -19.35 14.29
CA ILE A 579 -14.24 -17.96 14.54
C ILE A 579 -13.35 -17.32 15.61
N LEU A 580 -12.98 -18.08 16.66
CA LEU A 580 -12.15 -17.59 17.75
C LEU A 580 -10.77 -17.10 17.26
N THR A 581 -10.23 -17.69 16.21
CA THR A 581 -8.93 -17.32 15.65
C THR A 581 -8.93 -15.91 15.02
N ARG A 582 -10.12 -15.35 14.75
CA ARG A 582 -10.31 -14.00 14.22
C ARG A 582 -10.32 -12.92 15.30
N ILE A 583 -10.45 -13.32 16.56
CA ILE A 583 -10.49 -12.46 17.74
C ILE A 583 -9.43 -12.92 18.73
N PRO A 584 -8.13 -12.80 18.43
CA PRO A 584 -7.09 -13.35 19.30
C PRO A 584 -7.00 -12.56 20.61
N SER A 585 -7.52 -13.14 21.69
CA SER A 585 -7.49 -12.61 23.05
C SER A 585 -7.31 -13.72 24.07
N LEU A 586 -7.05 -13.39 25.34
CA LEU A 586 -7.00 -14.39 26.43
C LEU A 586 -8.37 -15.02 26.68
N GLU A 587 -9.46 -14.27 26.49
CA GLU A 587 -10.82 -14.79 26.59
C GLU A 587 -11.06 -15.89 25.54
N THR A 588 -10.76 -15.61 24.28
CA THR A 588 -10.97 -16.57 23.18
C THR A 588 -10.00 -17.75 23.26
N LEU A 589 -8.80 -17.55 23.81
CA LEU A 589 -7.87 -18.63 24.13
C LEU A 589 -8.49 -19.56 25.19
N GLY A 590 -9.03 -19.01 26.26
CA GLY A 590 -9.73 -19.77 27.31
C GLY A 590 -10.90 -20.58 26.76
N LEU A 591 -11.74 -19.94 25.93
CA LEU A 591 -12.86 -20.61 25.26
C LEU A 591 -12.39 -21.79 24.38
N ALA A 592 -11.31 -21.61 23.62
CA ALA A 592 -10.78 -22.71 22.80
C ALA A 592 -10.30 -23.88 23.68
N ILE A 593 -9.66 -23.61 24.81
CA ILE A 593 -9.18 -24.61 25.77
C ILE A 593 -10.33 -25.44 26.38
N GLU A 594 -11.47 -24.84 26.69
CA GLU A 594 -12.63 -25.53 27.24
C GLU A 594 -13.09 -26.70 26.34
N TYR A 595 -13.02 -26.55 25.02
CA TYR A 595 -13.45 -27.58 24.08
C TYR A 595 -12.43 -28.72 23.86
N LEU A 596 -11.23 -28.67 24.44
CA LEU A 596 -10.25 -29.78 24.41
C LEU A 596 -10.79 -31.05 25.07
N ARG A 597 -11.67 -30.91 26.05
CA ARG A 597 -12.28 -32.03 26.79
C ARG A 597 -13.21 -32.86 25.91
N ASN A 598 -13.73 -32.30 24.81
CA ASN A 598 -14.58 -33.01 23.87
C ASN A 598 -13.74 -33.73 22.81
N PRO A 599 -13.70 -35.07 22.76
CA PRO A 599 -12.87 -35.81 21.81
C PRO A 599 -13.15 -35.48 20.36
N ALA A 600 -14.43 -35.20 20.00
CA ALA A 600 -14.83 -34.88 18.64
C ALA A 600 -14.41 -33.47 18.19
N LEU A 601 -14.07 -32.56 19.13
CA LEU A 601 -13.68 -31.17 18.88
C LEU A 601 -12.22 -30.90 19.19
N ARG A 602 -11.54 -31.81 19.93
CA ARG A 602 -10.18 -31.63 20.45
C ARG A 602 -9.19 -31.09 19.43
N GLY A 603 -9.15 -31.67 18.24
CA GLY A 603 -8.21 -31.23 17.19
C GLY A 603 -8.46 -29.79 16.73
N ALA A 604 -9.72 -29.42 16.50
CA ALA A 604 -10.08 -28.06 16.09
C ALA A 604 -9.90 -27.04 17.23
N ALA A 605 -10.18 -27.44 18.47
CA ALA A 605 -9.96 -26.63 19.65
C ALA A 605 -8.47 -26.34 19.86
N ALA A 606 -7.64 -27.37 19.71
CA ALA A 606 -6.17 -27.23 19.80
C ALA A 606 -5.62 -26.35 18.66
N ASP A 607 -6.11 -26.48 17.44
CA ASP A 607 -5.71 -25.63 16.31
C ASP A 607 -6.05 -24.16 16.57
N ALA A 608 -7.28 -23.89 17.03
CA ALA A 608 -7.70 -22.54 17.40
C ALA A 608 -6.85 -21.98 18.55
N ALA A 609 -6.65 -22.77 19.62
CA ALA A 609 -5.84 -22.37 20.78
C ALA A 609 -4.40 -22.04 20.39
N VAL A 610 -3.74 -22.87 19.58
CA VAL A 610 -2.36 -22.65 19.12
C VAL A 610 -2.25 -21.38 18.26
N LYS A 611 -3.21 -21.15 17.36
CA LYS A 611 -3.25 -19.92 16.51
C LYS A 611 -3.43 -18.66 17.35
N ILE A 612 -4.31 -18.68 18.34
CA ILE A 612 -4.54 -17.54 19.24
C ILE A 612 -3.32 -17.33 20.13
N ALA A 613 -2.81 -18.39 20.75
CA ALA A 613 -1.63 -18.36 21.63
C ALA A 613 -0.40 -17.80 20.93
N THR A 614 -0.19 -18.15 19.65
CA THR A 614 0.93 -17.60 18.85
C THR A 614 0.85 -16.07 18.73
N LYS A 615 -0.35 -15.50 18.63
CA LYS A 615 -0.56 -14.04 18.54
C LYS A 615 -0.54 -13.34 19.92
N GLN A 616 -0.77 -14.08 20.99
CA GLN A 616 -0.81 -13.55 22.35
C GLN A 616 0.49 -13.77 23.14
N LEU A 617 1.48 -14.42 22.54
CA LEU A 617 2.72 -14.81 23.25
C LEU A 617 3.47 -13.60 23.81
N ASP A 618 3.60 -12.53 23.03
CA ASP A 618 4.34 -11.33 23.45
C ASP A 618 3.54 -10.46 24.42
N VAL A 619 2.21 -10.60 24.44
CA VAL A 619 1.30 -9.80 25.27
C VAL A 619 1.12 -10.42 26.64
N ALA A 620 0.97 -11.75 26.72
CA ALA A 620 0.66 -12.47 27.94
C ALA A 620 1.36 -13.84 28.02
N PRO A 621 2.70 -13.88 28.03
CA PRO A 621 3.47 -15.12 27.89
C PRO A 621 3.14 -16.16 28.95
N LYS A 622 2.90 -15.77 30.22
CA LYS A 622 2.54 -16.66 31.32
C LYS A 622 1.19 -17.34 31.09
N ALA A 623 0.19 -16.60 30.65
CA ALA A 623 -1.15 -17.15 30.38
C ALA A 623 -1.11 -18.07 29.16
N VAL A 624 -0.35 -17.72 28.13
CA VAL A 624 -0.12 -18.55 26.94
C VAL A 624 0.55 -19.86 27.31
N ALA A 625 1.61 -19.85 28.15
CA ALA A 625 2.27 -21.07 28.59
C ALA A 625 1.31 -21.99 29.33
N ALA A 626 0.48 -21.46 30.24
CA ALA A 626 -0.51 -22.22 30.98
C ALA A 626 -1.59 -22.85 30.08
N ALA A 627 -2.10 -22.09 29.12
CA ALA A 627 -3.09 -22.58 28.16
C ALA A 627 -2.50 -23.65 27.22
N MET A 628 -1.29 -23.47 26.75
CA MET A 628 -0.62 -24.42 25.85
C MET A 628 -0.23 -25.69 26.59
N GLN A 629 0.05 -25.64 27.89
CA GLN A 629 0.25 -26.83 28.71
C GLN A 629 -1.02 -27.71 28.70
N GLN A 630 -2.20 -27.14 28.80
CA GLN A 630 -3.45 -27.88 28.72
C GLN A 630 -3.68 -28.56 27.35
N VAL A 631 -3.20 -27.93 26.24
CA VAL A 631 -3.21 -28.59 24.93
C VAL A 631 -2.28 -29.79 24.90
N VAL A 632 -1.11 -29.71 25.52
CA VAL A 632 -0.15 -30.83 25.66
C VAL A 632 -0.75 -31.95 26.51
N ASP A 633 -1.34 -31.61 27.67
CA ASP A 633 -1.94 -32.56 28.62
C ASP A 633 -3.18 -33.27 28.02
N ALA A 634 -3.88 -32.60 27.07
CA ALA A 634 -4.97 -33.21 26.34
C ALA A 634 -4.53 -34.27 25.30
N GLY A 635 -3.22 -34.54 25.21
CA GLY A 635 -2.68 -35.59 24.35
C GLY A 635 -2.77 -35.27 22.85
N VAL A 636 -2.77 -33.97 22.46
CA VAL A 636 -2.78 -33.55 21.05
C VAL A 636 -1.45 -33.95 20.41
N ALA A 637 -1.49 -34.78 19.37
CA ALA A 637 -0.32 -35.30 18.69
C ALA A 637 0.04 -34.48 17.42
N GLY A 638 1.16 -34.84 16.79
CA GLY A 638 1.63 -34.25 15.53
C GLY A 638 2.10 -32.82 15.64
N ALA A 639 2.01 -32.07 14.55
CA ALA A 639 2.52 -30.69 14.44
C ALA A 639 1.89 -29.71 15.46
N LEU A 640 0.61 -29.87 15.78
CA LEU A 640 -0.08 -29.03 16.77
C LEU A 640 0.45 -29.28 18.17
N GLY A 641 0.64 -30.55 18.57
CA GLY A 641 1.20 -30.90 19.87
C GLY A 641 2.66 -30.41 20.02
N SER A 642 3.46 -30.53 18.95
CA SER A 642 4.83 -30.00 18.91
C SER A 642 4.85 -28.48 19.05
N ARG A 643 3.97 -27.79 18.34
CA ARG A 643 3.86 -26.31 18.42
C ARG A 643 3.37 -25.86 19.80
N ALA A 644 2.42 -26.56 20.40
CA ALA A 644 1.98 -26.28 21.76
C ALA A 644 3.12 -26.37 22.76
N LYS A 645 3.92 -27.46 22.70
CA LYS A 645 5.13 -27.64 23.57
C LYS A 645 6.12 -26.48 23.37
N GLN A 646 6.38 -26.07 22.13
CA GLN A 646 7.26 -24.95 21.84
C GLN A 646 6.73 -23.65 22.47
N LEU A 647 5.43 -23.35 22.35
CA LEU A 647 4.81 -22.17 22.95
C LEU A 647 4.82 -22.21 24.48
N VAL A 648 4.74 -23.39 25.12
CA VAL A 648 4.94 -23.54 26.56
C VAL A 648 6.33 -23.07 26.96
N GLU A 649 7.37 -23.56 26.28
CA GLU A 649 8.76 -23.20 26.61
C GLU A 649 9.03 -21.70 26.29
N GLN A 650 8.55 -21.18 25.18
CA GLN A 650 8.68 -19.76 24.86
C GLN A 650 7.96 -18.86 25.88
N GLY A 651 6.74 -19.22 26.29
CA GLY A 651 5.99 -18.45 27.27
C GLY A 651 6.60 -18.52 28.68
N LYS A 652 7.16 -19.66 29.08
CA LYS A 652 7.93 -19.80 30.34
C LYS A 652 9.21 -18.96 30.31
N ALA A 653 9.92 -18.95 29.17
CA ALA A 653 11.14 -18.17 29.01
C ALA A 653 10.87 -16.66 29.04
N ALA A 654 9.82 -16.21 28.37
CA ALA A 654 9.42 -14.81 28.33
C ALA A 654 8.76 -14.30 29.63
N SER A 655 8.41 -15.21 30.55
CA SER A 655 7.82 -14.89 31.86
C SER A 655 8.84 -14.78 33.00
N LYS A 656 10.09 -15.20 32.74
CA LYS A 656 11.25 -15.06 33.63
C LYS A 656 11.99 -13.77 33.33
#